data_394240c4aec3f52d5f18e70bdf908817
#
_entry.id   394240c4aec3f52d5f18e70bdf908817
#
_cell.length_a   1.000
_cell.length_b   1.000
_cell.length_c   1.000
_cell.angle_alpha   90.00
_cell.angle_beta   90.00
_cell.angle_gamma   90.00
#
_symmetry.space_group_name_H-M   'P 1'
#
loop_
_entity.id
_entity.type
_entity.pdbx_description
1 polymer ?
#
loop_
_entity_poly.entity_id
_entity_poly.type
_entity_poly.pdbx_seq_one_letter_code
_entity_poly.pdbx_strand_id
1 'polypeptide(L)'
;MTFKRIITSLFALLLTLSAYSQSLIFGKVQDAFLKTPLPEAKVSVLLAADSTVVIDSIPVRKKHGSDGTVKAAEFIFKPERKTCKYLLHATLAGYEDAYQLLAIDENDQGAIMLDHPLGLRRIQERQLGEAMVTATRIKMFYKGDTLVYDARAFKLPDGSMLDELIRQMPGVTMNSNGVISVNGRRVDELQLGSRSFMRGNSKVLLENLPYYTVKHIKVYEQDTDLNRAMGAQLEKKRFVMDVNLKPEYQRGYIANVEAAGGTEERWLGRAFLLSFTDKTRYALSANSNNVNESRHIGGSNHWTPQSMPNSLLTTHSVKGEIDYQSSDKNVQENLNVDFISSRNEKEMSRRNELFVTGNPLNLSHQNSLGKENVLKLGNKFKYIKPARLMFDTDLAVDYKSYSGNSFMLSEQYVDSLTLRQRNVGLNDGSSWKMKFYAHYYPKLKDLENWRQFFWVKTFCDYQSDENQQAQRFHINNLVSPSDIKSHNANDYSNKKYFVRPLVHYCIDSKDTTYYAYIEAAPSFSRNQTKDWLYHPDTLLLPSELDMLQAITDPANSYNSDLRTYKGDYTFYFTRYQILPDEVWGGWPRELVELQLKLSSLRERLNYQRGSLDTLATRNTLLIDAAMRMHFYVRKNVQSPVHIAVGYRETETPLLNQIGYRDDATPLVVRLGNPNLKPYNSTCYIEMRHTDERSRRHHHLIDAGFSYNPIQVSQSVSFNPTSGVYTYRPENVSGSYYFSTGAKVLQRFGKNLCWTVDNLFNCNFRHSLDHTLLAGETESHVSAVNTFTVHDGGYIQYEKGGLNVRATADVRWRHSEGKMRDFETLNATDFNYGLSGRYTLPRLKTTFSAEGKMFSRRGYGSTGLNTDDFVLNASISQPFLKGKLVARLEAFDILHQLSSTQYEVNAQGRIETWYRSLPHYFMAHLIYHFNKNPKKGK
;
A
#
# COMPACT_ATOMS: atom_id res chain seq x y z
N MET A 1 8.76 4.73 40.02
CA MET A 1 7.99 3.78 40.87
C MET A 1 6.47 3.93 40.75
N THR A 2 5.94 5.04 40.29
CA THR A 2 4.50 5.33 40.12
C THR A 2 3.84 4.61 38.92
N PHE A 3 4.54 4.41 37.85
CA PHE A 3 3.98 3.79 36.63
C PHE A 3 3.66 2.28 36.77
N LYS A 4 4.49 1.55 37.55
CA LYS A 4 4.22 0.11 37.87
C LYS A 4 2.94 -0.09 38.68
N ARG A 5 2.61 0.88 39.57
CA ARG A 5 1.41 0.79 40.43
C ARG A 5 0.10 1.05 39.62
N ILE A 6 0.16 1.90 38.59
CA ILE A 6 -0.99 2.18 37.72
C ILE A 6 -1.35 0.97 36.86
N ILE A 7 -0.36 0.28 36.32
CA ILE A 7 -0.57 -0.95 35.48
C ILE A 7 -1.15 -2.08 36.34
N THR A 8 -0.68 -2.25 37.58
CA THR A 8 -1.20 -3.32 38.47
C THR A 8 -2.63 -3.02 38.93
N SER A 9 -2.98 -1.77 39.16
CA SER A 9 -4.34 -1.36 39.51
C SER A 9 -5.32 -1.46 38.36
N LEU A 10 -4.89 -1.20 37.11
CA LEU A 10 -5.68 -1.40 35.89
C LEU A 10 -5.93 -2.89 35.61
N PHE A 11 -4.95 -3.74 35.88
CA PHE A 11 -5.06 -5.20 35.72
C PHE A 11 -6.03 -5.84 36.75
N ALA A 12 -6.08 -5.31 37.96
CA ALA A 12 -7.00 -5.76 38.99
C ALA A 12 -8.46 -5.34 38.71
N LEU A 13 -8.68 -4.19 38.06
CA LEU A 13 -10.02 -3.69 37.72
C LEU A 13 -10.66 -4.49 36.56
N LEU A 14 -9.85 -5.10 35.67
CA LEU A 14 -10.31 -5.90 34.55
C LEU A 14 -10.81 -7.30 34.94
N LEU A 15 -10.47 -7.81 36.13
CA LEU A 15 -10.84 -9.14 36.60
C LEU A 15 -12.21 -9.23 37.28
N THR A 16 -12.87 -8.11 37.54
CA THR A 16 -14.12 -8.08 38.35
C THR A 16 -15.42 -8.01 37.53
N LEU A 17 -15.39 -8.02 36.21
CA LEU A 17 -16.59 -7.93 35.35
C LEU A 17 -17.03 -9.31 34.84
N SER A 18 -17.47 -10.18 35.74
CA SER A 18 -18.20 -11.40 35.36
C SER A 18 -19.68 -11.07 35.13
N ALA A 19 -20.11 -10.94 33.90
CA ALA A 19 -21.52 -10.81 33.56
C ALA A 19 -22.10 -12.15 33.15
N TYR A 20 -23.26 -12.52 33.74
CA TYR A 20 -24.06 -13.70 33.36
C TYR A 20 -24.44 -13.63 31.87
N SER A 21 -24.02 -14.60 31.08
CA SER A 21 -24.41 -14.75 29.66
C SER A 21 -25.79 -15.38 29.58
N GLN A 22 -26.75 -14.67 28.99
CA GLN A 22 -28.03 -15.20 28.58
C GLN A 22 -28.04 -15.42 27.07
N SER A 23 -28.47 -16.55 26.56
CA SER A 23 -28.54 -16.83 25.12
C SER A 23 -29.61 -15.95 24.46
N LEU A 24 -29.25 -15.27 23.41
CA LEU A 24 -30.10 -14.44 22.55
C LEU A 24 -29.99 -14.90 21.10
N ILE A 25 -31.13 -15.09 20.44
CA ILE A 25 -31.15 -15.50 19.04
C ILE A 25 -31.52 -14.35 18.16
N PHE A 26 -30.75 -14.22 17.08
CA PHE A 26 -30.84 -13.16 16.12
C PHE A 26 -31.07 -13.68 14.71
N GLY A 27 -31.99 -13.07 13.98
CA GLY A 27 -32.27 -13.44 12.62
C GLY A 27 -32.64 -12.24 11.74
N LYS A 28 -32.72 -12.49 10.45
CA LYS A 28 -33.09 -11.49 9.42
C LYS A 28 -34.22 -12.07 8.57
N VAL A 29 -35.09 -11.16 8.08
CA VAL A 29 -36.12 -11.48 7.12
C VAL A 29 -35.91 -10.71 5.83
N GLN A 30 -35.94 -11.41 4.71
CA GLN A 30 -35.72 -10.80 3.40
C GLN A 30 -36.52 -11.49 2.30
N ASP A 31 -36.72 -10.81 1.19
CA ASP A 31 -37.19 -11.44 -0.04
C ASP A 31 -36.18 -12.49 -0.52
N ALA A 32 -36.66 -13.70 -0.74
CA ALA A 32 -35.81 -14.82 -1.12
C ALA A 32 -35.07 -14.60 -2.44
N PHE A 33 -35.67 -13.82 -3.34
CA PHE A 33 -35.12 -13.53 -4.67
C PHE A 33 -34.34 -12.21 -4.72
N LEU A 34 -35.00 -11.11 -4.30
CA LEU A 34 -34.42 -9.77 -4.40
C LEU A 34 -33.40 -9.46 -3.28
N LYS A 35 -33.37 -10.30 -2.23
CA LYS A 35 -32.58 -10.10 -1.00
C LYS A 35 -32.83 -8.73 -0.34
N THR A 36 -33.96 -8.11 -0.66
CA THR A 36 -34.39 -6.87 -0.02
C THR A 36 -34.99 -7.18 1.36
N PRO A 37 -34.73 -6.33 2.38
CA PRO A 37 -35.30 -6.50 3.71
C PRO A 37 -36.80 -6.40 3.68
N LEU A 38 -37.49 -7.27 4.45
CA LEU A 38 -38.93 -7.30 4.61
C LEU A 38 -39.32 -6.94 6.05
N PRO A 39 -39.31 -5.66 6.42
CA PRO A 39 -39.52 -5.23 7.80
C PRO A 39 -40.97 -5.33 8.25
N GLU A 40 -41.92 -5.61 7.35
CA GLU A 40 -43.33 -5.77 7.63
C GLU A 40 -43.73 -7.24 7.80
N ALA A 41 -42.76 -8.16 7.66
CA ALA A 41 -42.98 -9.58 7.92
C ALA A 41 -43.20 -9.83 9.41
N LYS A 42 -44.05 -10.78 9.72
CA LYS A 42 -44.25 -11.30 11.07
C LYS A 42 -43.43 -12.57 11.23
N VAL A 43 -42.74 -12.68 12.35
CA VAL A 43 -41.96 -13.87 12.70
C VAL A 43 -42.56 -14.49 13.97
N SER A 44 -42.87 -15.77 13.94
CA SER A 44 -43.35 -16.54 15.08
C SER A 44 -42.35 -17.66 15.39
N VAL A 45 -42.27 -18.08 16.63
CA VAL A 45 -41.44 -19.21 17.09
C VAL A 45 -42.33 -20.36 17.54
N LEU A 46 -42.13 -21.49 16.93
CA LEU A 46 -42.88 -22.72 17.24
C LEU A 46 -41.93 -23.79 17.76
N LEU A 47 -42.42 -24.74 18.54
CA LEU A 47 -41.70 -25.96 18.86
C LEU A 47 -41.68 -26.88 17.63
N ALA A 48 -40.49 -27.39 17.26
CA ALA A 48 -40.38 -28.26 16.10
C ALA A 48 -41.05 -29.64 16.27
N ALA A 49 -41.37 -30.05 17.51
CA ALA A 49 -41.95 -31.34 17.81
C ALA A 49 -43.43 -31.41 17.49
N ASP A 50 -44.19 -30.35 17.73
CA ASP A 50 -45.65 -30.34 17.65
C ASP A 50 -46.24 -29.07 17.04
N SER A 51 -45.40 -28.16 16.57
CA SER A 51 -45.76 -26.86 16.02
C SER A 51 -46.51 -25.94 16.98
N THR A 52 -46.39 -26.18 18.30
CA THR A 52 -46.98 -25.31 19.32
C THR A 52 -46.28 -23.93 19.26
N VAL A 53 -47.09 -22.87 19.21
CA VAL A 53 -46.59 -21.49 19.19
C VAL A 53 -46.04 -21.14 20.56
N VAL A 54 -44.74 -20.84 20.61
CA VAL A 54 -44.04 -20.38 21.81
C VAL A 54 -44.08 -18.84 21.87
N ILE A 55 -43.86 -18.19 20.73
CA ILE A 55 -43.92 -16.73 20.58
C ILE A 55 -44.69 -16.43 19.30
N ASP A 56 -45.87 -15.83 19.43
CA ASP A 56 -46.78 -15.60 18.30
C ASP A 56 -46.26 -14.50 17.35
N SER A 57 -45.59 -13.48 17.87
CA SER A 57 -45.06 -12.41 17.02
C SER A 57 -43.85 -11.78 17.65
N ILE A 58 -42.74 -11.88 16.93
CA ILE A 58 -41.50 -11.17 17.27
C ILE A 58 -41.46 -9.88 16.44
N PRO A 59 -41.24 -8.71 17.07
CA PRO A 59 -41.12 -7.44 16.33
C PRO A 59 -39.89 -7.44 15.42
N VAL A 60 -40.13 -7.26 14.11
CA VAL A 60 -39.09 -7.09 13.12
C VAL A 60 -38.69 -5.62 13.06
N ARG A 61 -37.47 -5.31 13.39
CA ARG A 61 -36.95 -3.94 13.45
C ARG A 61 -36.31 -3.54 12.12
N LYS A 62 -36.58 -2.29 11.68
CA LYS A 62 -35.96 -1.70 10.52
C LYS A 62 -34.58 -1.18 10.89
N LYS A 63 -33.54 -1.65 10.22
CA LYS A 63 -32.21 -1.06 10.33
C LYS A 63 -31.96 -0.15 9.13
N HIS A 64 -31.84 1.13 9.41
CA HIS A 64 -31.60 2.15 8.38
C HIS A 64 -30.09 2.31 8.12
N GLY A 65 -29.73 2.51 6.87
CA GLY A 65 -28.42 3.00 6.50
C GLY A 65 -28.28 4.50 6.79
N SER A 66 -27.08 5.01 6.74
CA SER A 66 -26.78 6.45 6.82
C SER A 66 -27.46 7.28 5.74
N ASP A 67 -27.99 6.63 4.70
CA ASP A 67 -28.75 7.19 3.58
C ASP A 67 -30.27 7.12 3.76
N GLY A 68 -30.75 6.74 4.96
CA GLY A 68 -32.17 6.59 5.29
C GLY A 68 -32.86 5.37 4.67
N THR A 69 -32.15 4.54 3.87
CA THR A 69 -32.74 3.33 3.29
C THR A 69 -32.75 2.18 4.31
N VAL A 70 -33.79 1.34 4.28
CA VAL A 70 -33.83 0.13 5.13
C VAL A 70 -32.84 -0.90 4.58
N LYS A 71 -31.80 -1.20 5.34
CA LYS A 71 -30.75 -2.15 4.95
C LYS A 71 -30.96 -3.53 5.46
N ALA A 72 -31.71 -3.70 6.56
CA ALA A 72 -32.07 -4.99 7.07
C ALA A 72 -33.41 -4.94 7.84
N ALA A 73 -34.07 -6.08 7.87
CA ALA A 73 -35.20 -6.36 8.71
C ALA A 73 -34.75 -7.46 9.70
N GLU A 74 -34.61 -7.07 10.96
CA GLU A 74 -33.98 -7.92 11.99
C GLU A 74 -34.95 -8.23 13.09
N PHE A 75 -34.90 -9.46 13.62
CA PHE A 75 -35.65 -9.87 14.80
C PHE A 75 -34.72 -10.51 15.83
N ILE A 76 -35.13 -10.39 17.10
CA ILE A 76 -34.37 -10.88 18.24
C ILE A 76 -35.37 -11.55 19.19
N PHE A 77 -35.03 -12.74 19.67
CA PHE A 77 -35.80 -13.36 20.73
C PHE A 77 -34.91 -14.12 21.71
N LYS A 78 -35.46 -14.34 22.90
CA LYS A 78 -34.85 -15.14 23.95
C LYS A 78 -35.50 -16.49 23.99
N PRO A 79 -34.79 -17.62 23.83
CA PRO A 79 -35.37 -18.93 23.95
C PRO A 79 -35.77 -19.21 25.39
N GLU A 80 -36.94 -19.79 25.58
CA GLU A 80 -37.44 -20.15 26.92
C GLU A 80 -36.77 -21.41 27.50
N ARG A 81 -36.30 -22.31 26.63
CA ARG A 81 -35.64 -23.57 27.00
C ARG A 81 -34.21 -23.58 26.48
N LYS A 82 -33.26 -24.04 27.31
CA LYS A 82 -31.84 -24.09 26.97
C LYS A 82 -31.49 -25.18 25.96
N THR A 83 -32.30 -26.21 25.82
CA THR A 83 -32.11 -27.30 24.84
C THR A 83 -33.42 -27.57 24.17
N CYS A 84 -33.63 -27.14 22.95
CA CYS A 84 -34.87 -27.31 22.21
C CYS A 84 -34.66 -27.11 20.70
N LYS A 85 -35.46 -27.79 19.89
CA LYS A 85 -35.57 -27.52 18.46
C LYS A 85 -36.76 -26.61 18.22
N TYR A 86 -36.52 -25.41 17.74
CA TYR A 86 -37.53 -24.44 17.36
C TYR A 86 -37.71 -24.41 15.84
N LEU A 87 -38.96 -24.13 15.42
CA LEU A 87 -39.28 -23.84 14.03
C LEU A 87 -39.64 -22.35 13.92
N LEU A 88 -38.82 -21.59 13.25
CA LEU A 88 -39.10 -20.20 12.97
C LEU A 88 -40.03 -20.12 11.77
N HIS A 89 -41.13 -19.40 11.88
CA HIS A 89 -42.17 -19.22 10.86
C HIS A 89 -42.26 -17.72 10.53
N ALA A 90 -42.07 -17.36 9.28
CA ALA A 90 -42.22 -15.99 8.81
C ALA A 90 -43.33 -15.87 7.77
N THR A 91 -44.20 -14.86 7.96
CA THR A 91 -45.34 -14.59 7.08
C THR A 91 -45.38 -13.13 6.66
N LEU A 92 -45.82 -12.88 5.41
CA LEU A 92 -46.05 -11.54 4.88
C LEU A 92 -47.09 -11.60 3.76
N ALA A 93 -48.05 -10.68 3.74
CA ALA A 93 -49.08 -10.64 2.70
C ALA A 93 -48.44 -10.51 1.29
N GLY A 94 -48.84 -11.39 0.36
CA GLY A 94 -48.25 -11.47 -0.98
C GLY A 94 -46.98 -12.31 -1.11
N TYR A 95 -46.58 -13.01 -0.06
CA TYR A 95 -45.47 -13.94 -0.02
C TYR A 95 -45.93 -15.34 0.49
N GLU A 96 -45.20 -16.38 0.07
CA GLU A 96 -45.32 -17.73 0.62
C GLU A 96 -44.70 -17.76 2.03
N ASP A 97 -45.27 -18.51 2.93
CA ASP A 97 -44.75 -18.70 4.28
C ASP A 97 -43.37 -19.35 4.25
N ALA A 98 -42.46 -18.88 5.07
CA ALA A 98 -41.11 -19.41 5.19
C ALA A 98 -40.89 -20.07 6.56
N TYR A 99 -40.29 -21.24 6.56
CA TYR A 99 -39.95 -22.00 7.76
C TYR A 99 -38.45 -22.29 7.82
N GLN A 100 -37.88 -22.19 9.03
CA GLN A 100 -36.48 -22.53 9.28
C GLN A 100 -36.31 -23.22 10.62
N LEU A 101 -35.68 -24.40 10.62
CA LEU A 101 -35.39 -25.14 11.84
C LEU A 101 -34.17 -24.52 12.55
N LEU A 102 -34.29 -24.31 13.86
CA LEU A 102 -33.24 -23.85 14.76
C LEU A 102 -33.11 -24.88 15.91
N ALA A 103 -31.93 -25.49 16.03
CA ALA A 103 -31.59 -26.33 17.17
C ALA A 103 -30.73 -25.54 18.15
N ILE A 104 -31.04 -25.56 19.42
CA ILE A 104 -30.27 -24.94 20.51
C ILE A 104 -29.78 -26.05 21.42
N ASP A 105 -28.45 -26.04 21.72
CA ASP A 105 -27.84 -27.00 22.64
C ASP A 105 -27.50 -26.33 23.99
N GLU A 106 -27.26 -27.10 25.04
CA GLU A 106 -26.91 -26.61 26.39
C GLU A 106 -25.61 -25.79 26.40
N ASN A 107 -24.73 -26.05 25.43
CA ASN A 107 -23.46 -25.37 25.28
C ASN A 107 -23.58 -24.03 24.50
N ASP A 108 -24.73 -23.71 23.93
CA ASP A 108 -24.96 -22.48 23.18
C ASP A 108 -25.22 -21.32 24.15
N GLN A 109 -24.13 -20.74 24.68
CA GLN A 109 -24.17 -19.56 25.55
C GLN A 109 -23.79 -18.32 24.75
N GLY A 110 -24.60 -17.24 24.87
CA GLY A 110 -24.35 -15.96 24.23
C GLY A 110 -25.28 -15.65 23.05
N ALA A 111 -24.86 -14.86 22.11
CA ALA A 111 -25.62 -14.45 20.93
C ALA A 111 -25.50 -15.52 19.80
N ILE A 112 -26.60 -16.18 19.48
CA ILE A 112 -26.68 -17.12 18.38
C ILE A 112 -27.26 -16.41 17.17
N MET A 113 -26.56 -16.47 16.07
CA MET A 113 -26.95 -15.87 14.80
C MET A 113 -27.42 -16.96 13.85
N LEU A 114 -28.57 -16.75 13.21
CA LEU A 114 -29.05 -17.69 12.19
C LEU A 114 -28.08 -17.68 11.00
N ASP A 115 -27.62 -18.84 10.58
CA ASP A 115 -26.70 -19.01 9.44
C ASP A 115 -27.26 -18.44 8.15
N HIS A 116 -28.58 -18.47 7.99
CA HIS A 116 -29.28 -17.96 6.81
C HIS A 116 -30.46 -17.06 7.21
N PRO A 117 -30.70 -15.94 6.48
CA PRO A 117 -31.90 -15.14 6.64
C PRO A 117 -33.16 -15.93 6.28
N LEU A 118 -34.29 -15.71 6.98
CA LEU A 118 -35.59 -16.17 6.59
C LEU A 118 -35.98 -15.52 5.25
N GLY A 119 -36.03 -16.31 4.20
CA GLY A 119 -36.27 -15.87 2.83
C GLY A 119 -37.74 -16.17 2.43
N LEU A 120 -38.59 -15.15 2.32
CA LEU A 120 -39.95 -15.30 1.82
C LEU A 120 -39.99 -15.21 0.29
N ARG A 121 -40.75 -16.06 -0.37
CA ARG A 121 -40.94 -16.07 -1.82
C ARG A 121 -42.19 -15.30 -2.17
N ARG A 122 -42.13 -14.38 -3.10
CA ARG A 122 -43.30 -13.64 -3.56
C ARG A 122 -44.24 -14.52 -4.34
N ILE A 123 -45.55 -14.49 -4.01
CA ILE A 123 -46.58 -15.18 -4.75
C ILE A 123 -46.72 -14.47 -6.11
N GLN A 124 -46.41 -15.18 -7.21
CA GLN A 124 -46.68 -14.70 -8.55
C GLN A 124 -48.06 -15.15 -9.02
N GLU A 125 -49.02 -14.25 -9.03
CA GLU A 125 -50.25 -14.46 -9.81
C GLU A 125 -49.93 -14.33 -11.30
N ARG A 126 -50.01 -15.42 -12.04
CA ARG A 126 -49.94 -15.42 -13.51
C ARG A 126 -51.31 -15.18 -14.09
N GLN A 127 -51.60 -13.97 -14.55
CA GLN A 127 -52.62 -13.77 -15.59
C GLN A 127 -52.00 -14.22 -16.93
N LEU A 128 -52.59 -15.32 -17.51
CA LEU A 128 -52.27 -15.77 -18.85
C LEU A 128 -52.99 -14.88 -19.86
N GLY A 129 -52.35 -13.81 -20.33
CA GLY A 129 -52.70 -13.12 -21.57
C GLY A 129 -51.91 -13.69 -22.75
N GLU A 130 -52.53 -13.69 -23.94
CA GLU A 130 -52.01 -14.27 -25.19
C GLU A 130 -50.50 -14.04 -25.40
N ALA A 131 -49.81 -15.15 -25.60
CA ALA A 131 -48.34 -15.14 -25.70
C ALA A 131 -47.89 -14.82 -27.12
N MET A 132 -47.54 -13.56 -27.38
CA MET A 132 -46.55 -13.24 -28.40
C MET A 132 -45.16 -13.50 -27.80
N VAL A 133 -44.55 -14.64 -28.17
CA VAL A 133 -43.24 -15.07 -27.65
C VAL A 133 -42.13 -14.22 -28.31
N THR A 134 -41.91 -13.04 -27.80
CA THR A 134 -40.61 -12.36 -27.87
C THR A 134 -39.84 -12.81 -26.63
N ALA A 135 -38.93 -13.77 -26.79
CA ALA A 135 -38.08 -14.26 -25.72
C ALA A 135 -37.12 -13.15 -25.26
N THR A 136 -37.57 -12.31 -24.33
CA THR A 136 -36.72 -11.33 -23.66
C THR A 136 -35.86 -12.08 -22.67
N ARG A 137 -34.56 -12.20 -22.96
CA ARG A 137 -33.60 -12.87 -22.05
C ARG A 137 -33.55 -12.13 -20.72
N ILE A 138 -33.67 -12.87 -19.61
CA ILE A 138 -33.57 -12.32 -18.25
C ILE A 138 -32.13 -11.84 -18.04
N LYS A 139 -31.96 -10.53 -17.72
CA LYS A 139 -30.63 -9.93 -17.53
C LYS A 139 -29.91 -10.42 -16.29
N MET A 140 -30.66 -10.75 -15.23
CA MET A 140 -30.10 -11.16 -13.94
C MET A 140 -31.07 -12.07 -13.20
N PHE A 141 -30.55 -13.11 -12.53
CA PHE A 141 -31.33 -14.06 -11.72
C PHE A 141 -30.47 -14.63 -10.59
N TYR A 142 -31.09 -15.14 -9.55
CA TYR A 142 -30.41 -15.86 -8.49
C TYR A 142 -30.46 -17.38 -8.74
N LYS A 143 -29.33 -18.05 -8.48
CA LYS A 143 -29.21 -19.50 -8.41
C LYS A 143 -28.67 -19.86 -7.03
N GLY A 144 -29.54 -20.23 -6.08
CA GLY A 144 -29.15 -20.27 -4.66
C GLY A 144 -28.69 -18.90 -4.19
N ASP A 145 -27.56 -18.83 -3.49
CA ASP A 145 -26.95 -17.58 -3.01
C ASP A 145 -26.10 -16.84 -4.05
N THR A 146 -26.02 -17.37 -5.28
CA THR A 146 -25.25 -16.77 -6.36
C THR A 146 -26.12 -15.88 -7.25
N LEU A 147 -25.77 -14.61 -7.37
CA LEU A 147 -26.34 -13.69 -8.34
C LEU A 147 -25.67 -13.89 -9.71
N VAL A 148 -26.46 -14.21 -10.73
CA VAL A 148 -25.98 -14.49 -12.09
C VAL A 148 -26.49 -13.43 -13.06
N TYR A 149 -25.58 -12.80 -13.80
CA TYR A 149 -25.88 -11.91 -14.94
C TYR A 149 -25.63 -12.67 -16.24
N ASP A 150 -26.63 -12.71 -17.13
CA ASP A 150 -26.45 -13.26 -18.49
C ASP A 150 -25.91 -12.15 -19.41
N ALA A 151 -24.61 -12.23 -19.74
CA ALA A 151 -23.95 -11.25 -20.59
C ALA A 151 -24.59 -11.08 -21.97
N ARG A 152 -25.26 -12.13 -22.49
CA ARG A 152 -25.95 -12.13 -23.78
C ARG A 152 -27.22 -11.31 -23.80
N ALA A 153 -27.74 -10.95 -22.62
CA ALA A 153 -28.93 -10.10 -22.50
C ALA A 153 -28.61 -8.60 -22.59
N PHE A 154 -27.33 -8.23 -22.63
CA PHE A 154 -26.88 -6.86 -22.75
C PHE A 154 -26.47 -6.58 -24.22
N LYS A 155 -27.02 -5.54 -24.79
CA LYS A 155 -26.68 -5.07 -26.15
C LYS A 155 -25.64 -3.94 -26.00
N LEU A 156 -24.40 -4.26 -26.24
CA LEU A 156 -23.30 -3.31 -26.22
C LEU A 156 -22.78 -3.06 -27.65
N PRO A 157 -22.21 -1.89 -27.93
CA PRO A 157 -21.55 -1.63 -29.20
C PRO A 157 -20.42 -2.65 -29.47
N ASP A 158 -20.18 -2.93 -30.73
CA ASP A 158 -19.04 -3.74 -31.15
C ASP A 158 -17.73 -3.08 -30.68
N GLY A 159 -16.81 -3.88 -30.16
CA GLY A 159 -15.56 -3.40 -29.56
C GLY A 159 -15.62 -3.05 -28.09
N SER A 160 -16.80 -3.13 -27.45
CA SER A 160 -16.93 -2.93 -26.00
C SER A 160 -16.16 -4.01 -25.22
N MET A 161 -15.55 -3.61 -24.12
CA MET A 161 -14.81 -4.48 -23.21
C MET A 161 -15.64 -4.86 -21.98
N LEU A 162 -15.07 -5.66 -21.10
CA LEU A 162 -15.73 -6.16 -19.89
C LEU A 162 -16.18 -5.02 -18.96
N ASP A 163 -15.43 -3.95 -18.87
CA ASP A 163 -15.76 -2.80 -18.04
C ASP A 163 -17.08 -2.14 -18.47
N GLU A 164 -17.33 -1.98 -19.76
CA GLU A 164 -18.59 -1.45 -20.28
C GLU A 164 -19.76 -2.39 -19.97
N LEU A 165 -19.57 -3.70 -20.04
CA LEU A 165 -20.57 -4.67 -19.65
C LEU A 165 -20.93 -4.53 -18.16
N ILE A 166 -19.92 -4.47 -17.30
CA ILE A 166 -20.11 -4.36 -15.85
C ILE A 166 -20.82 -3.05 -15.48
N ARG A 167 -20.49 -1.94 -16.14
CA ARG A 167 -21.18 -0.65 -15.92
C ARG A 167 -22.66 -0.67 -16.26
N GLN A 168 -23.10 -1.54 -17.19
CA GLN A 168 -24.50 -1.66 -17.58
C GLN A 168 -25.28 -2.68 -16.74
N MET A 169 -24.61 -3.44 -15.86
CA MET A 169 -25.28 -4.44 -15.04
C MET A 169 -26.11 -3.80 -13.92
N PRO A 170 -27.38 -4.20 -13.74
CA PRO A 170 -28.23 -3.66 -12.68
C PRO A 170 -27.64 -3.88 -11.28
N GLY A 171 -27.64 -2.82 -10.45
CA GLY A 171 -27.09 -2.88 -9.08
C GLY A 171 -25.58 -2.88 -8.99
N VAL A 172 -24.86 -2.80 -10.10
CA VAL A 172 -23.39 -2.75 -10.13
C VAL A 172 -22.91 -1.32 -10.33
N THR A 173 -21.90 -0.94 -9.57
CA THR A 173 -21.18 0.33 -9.73
C THR A 173 -19.68 0.05 -9.83
N MET A 174 -18.98 0.81 -10.67
CA MET A 174 -17.54 0.72 -10.84
C MET A 174 -16.94 2.13 -10.87
N ASN A 175 -15.91 2.38 -10.06
CA ASN A 175 -15.22 3.67 -10.07
C ASN A 175 -14.15 3.74 -11.17
N SER A 176 -13.48 4.91 -11.30
CA SER A 176 -12.41 5.14 -12.28
C SER A 176 -11.18 4.22 -12.09
N ASN A 177 -10.99 3.72 -10.88
CA ASN A 177 -9.89 2.81 -10.55
C ASN A 177 -10.23 1.32 -10.80
N GLY A 178 -11.42 1.02 -11.36
CA GLY A 178 -11.86 -0.34 -11.61
C GLY A 178 -12.35 -1.09 -10.37
N VAL A 179 -12.59 -0.40 -9.25
CA VAL A 179 -13.18 -1.00 -8.06
C VAL A 179 -14.67 -1.19 -8.28
N ILE A 180 -15.12 -2.43 -8.17
CA ILE A 180 -16.50 -2.84 -8.44
C ILE A 180 -17.25 -2.99 -7.11
N SER A 181 -18.50 -2.55 -7.10
CA SER A 181 -19.43 -2.82 -5.99
C SER A 181 -20.76 -3.33 -6.55
N VAL A 182 -21.33 -4.37 -5.92
CA VAL A 182 -22.61 -4.97 -6.28
C VAL A 182 -23.57 -4.78 -5.13
N ASN A 183 -24.72 -4.14 -5.41
CA ASN A 183 -25.72 -3.79 -4.39
C ASN A 183 -25.13 -3.07 -3.15
N GLY A 184 -24.04 -2.27 -3.36
CA GLY A 184 -23.37 -1.51 -2.33
C GLY A 184 -22.22 -2.21 -1.63
N ARG A 185 -22.11 -3.48 -1.80
CA ARG A 185 -21.01 -4.25 -1.24
C ARG A 185 -19.87 -4.26 -2.25
N ARG A 186 -18.66 -3.88 -1.81
CA ARG A 186 -17.45 -3.96 -2.61
C ARG A 186 -17.14 -5.41 -2.96
N VAL A 187 -16.78 -5.65 -4.20
CA VAL A 187 -16.23 -6.92 -4.67
C VAL A 187 -14.78 -7.01 -4.23
N ASP A 188 -14.44 -8.04 -3.48
CA ASP A 188 -13.08 -8.26 -2.98
C ASP A 188 -12.14 -8.69 -4.10
N GLU A 189 -12.67 -9.47 -5.07
CA GLU A 189 -11.86 -10.01 -6.16
C GLU A 189 -12.69 -10.23 -7.43
N LEU A 190 -12.15 -9.77 -8.58
CA LEU A 190 -12.65 -10.12 -9.90
C LEU A 190 -11.91 -11.37 -10.40
N GLN A 191 -12.66 -12.41 -10.70
CA GLN A 191 -12.15 -13.71 -11.14
C GLN A 191 -12.50 -13.97 -12.61
N LEU A 192 -11.71 -14.81 -13.26
CA LEU A 192 -12.01 -15.33 -14.59
C LEU A 192 -12.10 -16.87 -14.52
N GLY A 193 -13.30 -17.44 -14.71
CA GLY A 193 -13.54 -18.88 -14.59
C GLY A 193 -13.16 -19.40 -13.19
N SER A 194 -13.65 -18.74 -12.14
CA SER A 194 -13.45 -19.05 -10.72
C SER A 194 -12.00 -19.06 -10.23
N ARG A 195 -11.15 -18.29 -10.88
CA ARG A 195 -9.73 -18.13 -10.52
C ARG A 195 -9.35 -16.65 -10.43
N SER A 196 -8.47 -16.32 -9.51
CA SER A 196 -7.81 -15.02 -9.47
C SER A 196 -7.13 -14.71 -10.80
N PHE A 197 -7.13 -13.46 -11.20
CA PHE A 197 -6.50 -13.02 -12.44
C PHE A 197 -5.36 -12.06 -12.12
N MET A 198 -4.14 -12.40 -12.60
CA MET A 198 -2.94 -11.56 -12.44
C MET A 198 -2.78 -10.97 -11.04
N ARG A 199 -2.86 -11.81 -10.01
CA ARG A 199 -2.73 -11.43 -8.58
C ARG A 199 -3.71 -10.32 -8.14
N GLY A 200 -4.93 -10.31 -8.71
CA GLY A 200 -5.98 -9.34 -8.38
C GLY A 200 -5.93 -8.04 -9.19
N ASN A 201 -5.12 -7.96 -10.25
CA ASN A 201 -5.15 -6.83 -11.17
C ASN A 201 -6.39 -6.87 -12.08
N SER A 202 -7.52 -6.49 -11.49
CA SER A 202 -8.83 -6.47 -12.16
C SER A 202 -8.85 -5.59 -13.40
N LYS A 203 -8.06 -4.52 -13.40
CA LYS A 203 -8.09 -3.51 -14.45
C LYS A 203 -7.62 -4.05 -15.80
N VAL A 204 -6.58 -4.89 -15.79
CA VAL A 204 -6.11 -5.54 -17.02
C VAL A 204 -7.21 -6.40 -17.63
N LEU A 205 -7.96 -7.14 -16.81
CA LEU A 205 -9.08 -7.95 -17.29
C LEU A 205 -10.24 -7.08 -17.81
N LEU A 206 -10.60 -6.04 -17.09
CA LEU A 206 -11.69 -5.12 -17.43
C LEU A 206 -11.50 -4.46 -18.80
N GLU A 207 -10.29 -4.02 -19.09
CA GLU A 207 -9.97 -3.22 -20.27
C GLU A 207 -9.54 -4.04 -21.49
N ASN A 208 -9.23 -5.33 -21.29
CA ASN A 208 -8.71 -6.18 -22.38
C ASN A 208 -9.60 -7.36 -22.73
N LEU A 209 -10.60 -7.74 -21.92
CA LEU A 209 -11.51 -8.84 -22.22
C LEU A 209 -12.74 -8.32 -22.98
N PRO A 210 -12.95 -8.73 -24.26
CA PRO A 210 -14.12 -8.30 -25.03
C PRO A 210 -15.41 -8.87 -24.42
N TYR A 211 -16.45 -8.02 -24.25
CA TYR A 211 -17.71 -8.40 -23.62
C TYR A 211 -18.41 -9.58 -24.31
N TYR A 212 -18.29 -9.68 -25.63
CA TYR A 212 -18.95 -10.75 -26.39
C TYR A 212 -18.39 -12.15 -26.10
N THR A 213 -17.22 -12.25 -25.48
CA THR A 213 -16.62 -13.53 -25.05
C THR A 213 -17.26 -14.06 -23.77
N VAL A 214 -17.93 -13.18 -23.02
CA VAL A 214 -18.52 -13.50 -21.71
C VAL A 214 -19.88 -14.18 -21.90
N LYS A 215 -20.11 -15.27 -21.13
CA LYS A 215 -21.40 -15.98 -21.05
C LYS A 215 -22.22 -15.48 -19.87
N HIS A 216 -21.66 -15.59 -18.67
CA HIS A 216 -22.26 -15.20 -17.42
C HIS A 216 -21.25 -14.52 -16.52
N ILE A 217 -21.73 -13.58 -15.70
CA ILE A 217 -20.98 -13.04 -14.58
C ILE A 217 -21.73 -13.47 -13.31
N LYS A 218 -21.03 -14.19 -12.43
CA LYS A 218 -21.57 -14.69 -11.17
C LYS A 218 -21.00 -13.86 -10.02
N VAL A 219 -21.84 -13.52 -9.05
CA VAL A 219 -21.43 -12.82 -7.83
C VAL A 219 -21.89 -13.64 -6.65
N TYR A 220 -20.95 -14.04 -5.79
CA TYR A 220 -21.20 -14.93 -4.66
C TYR A 220 -20.11 -14.78 -3.58
N GLU A 221 -20.39 -15.35 -2.41
CA GLU A 221 -19.40 -15.49 -1.35
C GLU A 221 -18.60 -16.79 -1.52
N GLN A 222 -17.29 -16.67 -1.57
CA GLN A 222 -16.34 -17.78 -1.72
C GLN A 222 -15.53 -17.94 -0.43
N ASP A 223 -15.39 -19.18 0.04
CA ASP A 223 -14.49 -19.50 1.12
C ASP A 223 -13.04 -19.17 0.75
N THR A 224 -12.30 -18.65 1.72
CA THR A 224 -10.85 -18.43 1.56
C THR A 224 -10.12 -19.78 1.49
N ASP A 225 -8.91 -19.76 0.95
CA ASP A 225 -8.07 -20.96 0.92
C ASP A 225 -7.79 -21.49 2.34
N LEU A 226 -7.64 -20.58 3.30
CA LEU A 226 -7.44 -20.95 4.71
C LEU A 226 -8.68 -21.62 5.31
N ASN A 227 -9.88 -21.07 5.09
CA ASN A 227 -11.12 -21.71 5.54
C ASN A 227 -11.28 -23.12 4.96
N ARG A 228 -10.99 -23.29 3.68
CA ARG A 228 -11.03 -24.59 3.00
C ARG A 228 -9.99 -25.57 3.56
N ALA A 229 -8.79 -25.10 3.85
CA ALA A 229 -7.72 -25.89 4.43
C ALA A 229 -8.03 -26.33 5.86
N MET A 230 -8.62 -25.45 6.64
CA MET A 230 -8.95 -25.71 8.05
C MET A 230 -10.30 -26.42 8.22
N GLY A 231 -11.19 -26.36 7.21
CA GLY A 231 -12.56 -26.89 7.29
C GLY A 231 -13.41 -26.16 8.33
N ALA A 232 -13.07 -24.90 8.60
CA ALA A 232 -13.74 -24.01 9.55
C ALA A 232 -13.66 -22.57 9.04
N GLN A 233 -14.61 -21.72 9.40
CA GLN A 233 -14.63 -20.32 9.01
C GLN A 233 -13.71 -19.51 9.95
N LEU A 234 -12.45 -19.35 9.56
CA LEU A 234 -11.45 -18.54 10.27
C LEU A 234 -11.39 -17.12 9.76
N GLU A 235 -11.67 -16.96 8.49
CA GLU A 235 -11.68 -15.69 7.81
C GLU A 235 -13.05 -15.43 7.20
N LYS A 236 -13.39 -14.17 7.05
CA LYS A 236 -14.58 -13.74 6.31
C LYS A 236 -14.50 -14.26 4.87
N LYS A 237 -15.60 -14.85 4.39
CA LYS A 237 -15.74 -15.26 2.98
C LYS A 237 -15.50 -14.06 2.06
N ARG A 238 -14.81 -14.28 0.94
CA ARG A 238 -14.58 -13.26 -0.06
C ARG A 238 -15.83 -13.07 -0.91
N PHE A 239 -16.23 -11.83 -1.12
CA PHE A 239 -17.30 -11.49 -2.05
C PHE A 239 -16.71 -11.33 -3.44
N VAL A 240 -16.89 -12.33 -4.31
CA VAL A 240 -16.23 -12.43 -5.59
C VAL A 240 -17.18 -12.17 -6.75
N MET A 241 -16.65 -11.55 -7.81
CA MET A 241 -17.31 -11.47 -9.12
C MET A 241 -16.54 -12.35 -10.10
N ASP A 242 -17.16 -13.43 -10.56
CA ASP A 242 -16.55 -14.42 -11.44
C ASP A 242 -17.07 -14.30 -12.87
N VAL A 243 -16.19 -13.95 -13.77
CA VAL A 243 -16.46 -13.83 -15.22
C VAL A 243 -16.31 -15.20 -15.86
N ASN A 244 -17.40 -15.73 -16.40
CA ASN A 244 -17.40 -17.02 -17.07
C ASN A 244 -17.52 -16.82 -18.60
N LEU A 245 -16.57 -17.36 -19.33
CA LEU A 245 -16.55 -17.26 -20.79
C LEU A 245 -17.50 -18.26 -21.44
N LYS A 246 -17.92 -17.96 -22.67
CA LYS A 246 -18.61 -18.90 -23.52
C LYS A 246 -17.70 -20.09 -23.85
N PRO A 247 -18.23 -21.31 -24.07
CA PRO A 247 -17.41 -22.50 -24.32
C PRO A 247 -16.37 -22.32 -25.45
N GLU A 248 -16.75 -21.62 -26.50
CA GLU A 248 -15.88 -21.31 -27.63
C GLU A 248 -14.71 -20.38 -27.32
N TYR A 249 -14.74 -19.69 -26.16
CA TYR A 249 -13.70 -18.77 -25.70
C TYR A 249 -12.99 -19.24 -24.42
N GLN A 250 -13.32 -20.43 -23.90
CA GLN A 250 -12.64 -20.99 -22.73
C GLN A 250 -11.20 -21.40 -23.02
N ARG A 251 -10.89 -21.62 -24.31
CA ARG A 251 -9.53 -21.84 -24.82
C ARG A 251 -9.28 -20.86 -25.95
N GLY A 252 -8.28 -20.02 -25.81
CA GLY A 252 -8.02 -18.99 -26.81
C GLY A 252 -6.91 -18.04 -26.42
N TYR A 253 -6.79 -17.00 -27.22
CA TYR A 253 -5.88 -15.91 -26.90
C TYR A 253 -6.52 -14.55 -27.20
N ILE A 254 -6.09 -13.55 -26.46
CA ILE A 254 -6.38 -12.15 -26.63
C ILE A 254 -5.04 -11.43 -26.74
N ALA A 255 -4.88 -10.62 -27.77
CA ALA A 255 -3.68 -9.84 -27.94
C ALA A 255 -4.00 -8.39 -28.30
N ASN A 256 -3.26 -7.47 -27.72
CA ASN A 256 -3.35 -6.05 -27.99
C ASN A 256 -1.95 -5.53 -28.32
N VAL A 257 -1.85 -4.69 -29.34
CA VAL A 257 -0.60 -4.02 -29.71
C VAL A 257 -0.87 -2.53 -29.85
N GLU A 258 0.02 -1.72 -29.33
CA GLU A 258 -0.01 -0.27 -29.46
C GLU A 258 1.35 0.22 -29.94
N ALA A 259 1.34 1.09 -30.94
CA ALA A 259 2.50 1.83 -31.42
C ALA A 259 2.18 3.31 -31.43
N ALA A 260 3.12 4.12 -30.97
CA ALA A 260 2.98 5.57 -30.98
C ALA A 260 4.30 6.25 -31.32
N GLY A 261 4.21 7.34 -32.06
CA GLY A 261 5.31 8.24 -32.38
C GLY A 261 4.87 9.69 -32.20
N GLY A 262 5.84 10.55 -31.87
CA GLY A 262 5.52 11.95 -31.57
C GLY A 262 6.66 12.92 -31.83
N THR A 263 6.47 14.15 -31.45
CA THR A 263 7.48 15.22 -31.47
C THR A 263 8.57 14.94 -30.44
N GLU A 264 9.67 15.68 -30.48
CA GLU A 264 10.80 15.55 -29.55
C GLU A 264 11.35 14.09 -29.48
N GLU A 265 11.32 13.36 -30.62
CA GLU A 265 11.74 11.97 -30.72
C GLU A 265 11.05 11.03 -29.72
N ARG A 266 9.82 11.35 -29.32
CA ARG A 266 9.04 10.53 -28.39
C ARG A 266 8.40 9.36 -29.12
N TRP A 267 8.51 8.20 -28.48
CA TRP A 267 7.95 6.96 -29.03
C TRP A 267 7.48 6.02 -27.92
N LEU A 268 6.51 5.16 -28.26
CA LEU A 268 6.00 4.14 -27.38
C LEU A 268 5.56 2.93 -28.21
N GLY A 269 5.97 1.73 -27.77
CA GLY A 269 5.50 0.46 -28.27
C GLY A 269 5.06 -0.43 -27.11
N ARG A 270 3.85 -1.00 -27.18
CA ARG A 270 3.33 -1.93 -26.18
C ARG A 270 2.69 -3.13 -26.84
N ALA A 271 2.86 -4.30 -26.23
CA ALA A 271 2.18 -5.52 -26.63
C ALA A 271 1.68 -6.26 -25.40
N PHE A 272 0.53 -6.88 -25.53
CA PHE A 272 -0.07 -7.74 -24.52
C PHE A 272 -0.65 -8.98 -25.18
N LEU A 273 -0.37 -10.15 -24.61
CA LEU A 273 -0.92 -11.44 -25.00
C LEU A 273 -1.41 -12.17 -23.76
N LEU A 274 -2.65 -12.60 -23.76
CA LEU A 274 -3.22 -13.52 -22.80
C LEU A 274 -3.69 -14.78 -23.54
N SER A 275 -3.15 -15.94 -23.18
CA SER A 275 -3.63 -17.25 -23.61
C SER A 275 -4.10 -18.05 -22.40
N PHE A 276 -5.19 -18.79 -22.54
CA PHE A 276 -5.75 -19.53 -21.43
C PHE A 276 -6.35 -20.87 -21.86
N THR A 277 -6.22 -21.82 -20.96
CA THR A 277 -6.82 -23.16 -21.01
C THR A 277 -7.60 -23.42 -19.71
N ASP A 278 -8.17 -24.60 -19.56
CA ASP A 278 -8.92 -24.97 -18.36
C ASP A 278 -8.06 -24.96 -17.09
N LYS A 279 -6.75 -25.26 -17.19
CA LYS A 279 -5.83 -25.39 -16.04
C LYS A 279 -4.72 -24.34 -16.03
N THR A 280 -4.35 -23.81 -17.19
CA THR A 280 -3.17 -22.95 -17.30
C THR A 280 -3.50 -21.64 -18.00
N ARG A 281 -2.89 -20.56 -17.57
CA ARG A 281 -2.93 -19.23 -18.20
C ARG A 281 -1.51 -18.76 -18.44
N TYR A 282 -1.33 -18.09 -19.56
CA TYR A 282 -0.07 -17.48 -19.97
C TYR A 282 -0.36 -16.02 -20.28
N ALA A 283 0.33 -15.11 -19.60
CA ALA A 283 0.28 -13.70 -19.91
C ALA A 283 1.68 -13.21 -20.29
N LEU A 284 1.75 -12.47 -21.39
CA LEU A 284 2.97 -11.79 -21.83
C LEU A 284 2.66 -10.33 -22.07
N SER A 285 3.49 -9.45 -21.54
CA SER A 285 3.42 -8.02 -21.81
C SER A 285 4.79 -7.47 -22.13
N ALA A 286 4.86 -6.55 -23.09
CA ALA A 286 6.05 -5.79 -23.44
C ALA A 286 5.71 -4.31 -23.48
N ASN A 287 6.63 -3.48 -23.01
CA ASN A 287 6.53 -2.03 -23.06
C ASN A 287 7.90 -1.44 -23.33
N SER A 288 7.98 -0.60 -24.34
CA SER A 288 9.20 0.07 -24.76
C SER A 288 8.86 1.53 -25.07
N ASN A 289 9.48 2.47 -24.37
CA ASN A 289 9.14 3.89 -24.50
C ASN A 289 10.21 4.83 -23.92
N ASN A 290 10.13 6.10 -24.32
CA ASN A 290 10.91 7.21 -23.75
C ASN A 290 10.03 8.37 -23.21
N VAL A 291 8.82 8.05 -22.79
CA VAL A 291 7.85 9.00 -22.23
C VAL A 291 7.53 8.74 -20.75
N ASN A 292 8.48 8.14 -20.02
CA ASN A 292 8.34 7.80 -18.59
C ASN A 292 7.10 6.94 -18.28
N GLU A 293 6.65 6.14 -19.25
CA GLU A 293 5.42 5.38 -19.16
C GLU A 293 5.70 3.97 -18.61
N SER A 294 5.09 3.62 -17.50
CA SER A 294 5.21 2.31 -16.86
C SER A 294 3.94 1.47 -16.92
N ARG A 295 2.88 2.00 -17.56
CA ARG A 295 1.58 1.32 -17.62
C ARG A 295 1.61 0.05 -18.45
N HIS A 296 0.77 -0.90 -18.07
CA HIS A 296 0.33 -1.95 -18.98
C HIS A 296 -0.73 -1.41 -19.94
N ILE A 297 -0.98 -2.10 -21.06
CA ILE A 297 -2.06 -1.75 -21.98
C ILE A 297 -3.37 -1.63 -21.19
N GLY A 298 -4.06 -0.50 -21.34
CA GLY A 298 -5.29 -0.19 -20.62
C GLY A 298 -5.12 0.50 -19.26
N GLY A 299 -3.90 0.72 -18.78
CA GLY A 299 -3.67 1.47 -17.54
C GLY A 299 -3.90 2.97 -17.72
N SER A 300 -4.73 3.59 -16.85
CA SER A 300 -4.87 5.05 -16.78
C SER A 300 -3.95 5.59 -15.69
N ASN A 301 -2.79 6.15 -16.05
CA ASN A 301 -2.03 7.00 -15.14
C ASN A 301 -2.36 8.44 -15.47
N HIS A 302 -2.80 9.19 -14.46
CA HIS A 302 -2.83 10.62 -14.55
C HIS A 302 -1.48 11.17 -14.12
N TRP A 303 -0.82 11.87 -15.01
CA TRP A 303 0.41 12.56 -14.69
C TRP A 303 0.10 13.75 -13.79
N THR A 304 0.83 13.84 -12.68
CA THR A 304 0.88 15.05 -11.86
C THR A 304 2.34 15.40 -11.64
N PRO A 305 2.72 16.66 -11.50
CA PRO A 305 4.12 17.05 -11.22
C PRO A 305 4.70 16.36 -9.99
N GLN A 306 3.88 16.06 -8.96
CA GLN A 306 4.32 15.35 -7.77
C GLN A 306 4.54 13.85 -8.00
N SER A 307 3.90 13.26 -8.99
CA SER A 307 4.04 11.85 -9.36
C SER A 307 4.96 11.59 -10.55
N MET A 308 5.49 12.63 -11.16
CA MET A 308 6.46 12.47 -12.24
C MET A 308 7.81 12.01 -11.73
N PRO A 309 8.49 11.12 -12.48
CA PRO A 309 9.90 10.83 -12.23
C PRO A 309 10.74 12.11 -12.31
N ASN A 310 11.66 12.27 -11.37
CA ASN A 310 12.60 13.40 -11.33
C ASN A 310 13.73 13.24 -12.36
N SER A 311 13.43 12.67 -13.54
CA SER A 311 14.39 12.33 -14.59
C SER A 311 13.68 11.98 -15.89
N LEU A 312 14.45 11.92 -16.98
CA LEU A 312 14.00 11.37 -18.27
C LEU A 312 14.35 9.90 -18.32
N LEU A 313 13.32 9.05 -18.47
CA LEU A 313 13.46 7.60 -18.42
C LEU A 313 13.11 6.98 -19.77
N THR A 314 14.07 6.27 -20.36
CA THR A 314 13.81 5.33 -21.47
C THR A 314 13.73 3.92 -20.90
N THR A 315 12.65 3.20 -21.14
CA THR A 315 12.42 1.89 -20.56
C THR A 315 12.04 0.87 -21.63
N HIS A 316 12.64 -0.31 -21.53
CA HIS A 316 12.28 -1.51 -22.27
C HIS A 316 11.96 -2.60 -21.26
N SER A 317 10.77 -3.16 -21.30
CA SER A 317 10.36 -4.20 -20.35
C SER A 317 9.60 -5.33 -21.05
N VAL A 318 9.86 -6.55 -20.59
CA VAL A 318 9.12 -7.75 -20.99
C VAL A 318 8.76 -8.50 -19.72
N LYS A 319 7.48 -8.82 -19.58
CA LYS A 319 6.94 -9.52 -18.43
C LYS A 319 6.17 -10.74 -18.88
N GLY A 320 6.53 -11.91 -18.35
CA GLY A 320 5.83 -13.18 -18.56
C GLY A 320 5.25 -13.72 -17.26
N GLU A 321 4.05 -14.28 -17.30
CA GLU A 321 3.41 -14.94 -16.18
C GLU A 321 2.73 -16.22 -16.62
N ILE A 322 2.92 -17.29 -15.83
CA ILE A 322 2.28 -18.59 -15.99
C ILE A 322 1.54 -18.88 -14.70
N ASP A 323 0.25 -19.12 -14.80
CA ASP A 323 -0.62 -19.46 -13.67
C ASP A 323 -1.24 -20.85 -13.93
N TYR A 324 -0.96 -21.79 -13.03
CA TYR A 324 -1.49 -23.15 -13.05
C TYR A 324 -2.36 -23.39 -11.82
N GLN A 325 -3.48 -24.08 -12.03
CA GLN A 325 -4.33 -24.56 -10.96
C GLN A 325 -4.90 -25.92 -11.31
N SER A 326 -4.78 -26.89 -10.36
CA SER A 326 -5.40 -28.21 -10.51
C SER A 326 -6.92 -28.11 -10.55
N SER A 327 -7.58 -29.13 -11.11
CA SER A 327 -9.06 -29.15 -11.27
C SER A 327 -9.79 -29.11 -9.93
N ASP A 328 -9.23 -29.72 -8.90
CA ASP A 328 -9.72 -29.74 -7.52
C ASP A 328 -9.31 -28.47 -6.72
N LYS A 329 -8.57 -27.54 -7.35
CA LYS A 329 -8.04 -26.29 -6.75
C LYS A 329 -7.11 -26.50 -5.55
N ASN A 330 -6.59 -27.70 -5.37
CA ASN A 330 -5.72 -28.03 -4.25
C ASN A 330 -4.24 -27.68 -4.51
N VAL A 331 -3.84 -27.66 -5.77
CA VAL A 331 -2.50 -27.22 -6.19
C VAL A 331 -2.63 -25.96 -7.03
N GLN A 332 -1.90 -24.94 -6.64
CA GLN A 332 -1.82 -23.67 -7.35
C GLN A 332 -0.34 -23.31 -7.51
N GLU A 333 0.04 -22.88 -8.69
CA GLU A 333 1.39 -22.43 -8.97
C GLU A 333 1.35 -21.20 -9.89
N ASN A 334 2.16 -20.20 -9.55
CA ASN A 334 2.32 -18.99 -10.33
C ASN A 334 3.81 -18.70 -10.52
N LEU A 335 4.26 -18.73 -11.76
CA LEU A 335 5.61 -18.36 -12.16
C LEU A 335 5.57 -17.03 -12.92
N ASN A 336 6.43 -16.10 -12.55
CA ASN A 336 6.60 -14.83 -13.25
C ASN A 336 8.07 -14.53 -13.55
N VAL A 337 8.29 -13.92 -14.70
CA VAL A 337 9.59 -13.43 -15.17
C VAL A 337 9.42 -12.02 -15.66
N ASP A 338 10.18 -11.07 -15.11
CA ASP A 338 10.20 -9.67 -15.52
C ASP A 338 11.62 -9.28 -15.91
N PHE A 339 11.80 -8.80 -17.11
CA PHE A 339 13.04 -8.16 -17.56
C PHE A 339 12.78 -6.68 -17.84
N ILE A 340 13.61 -5.82 -17.26
CA ILE A 340 13.52 -4.37 -17.42
C ILE A 340 14.91 -3.85 -17.72
N SER A 341 15.05 -3.14 -18.84
CA SER A 341 16.22 -2.37 -19.19
C SER A 341 15.84 -0.90 -19.22
N SER A 342 16.56 -0.07 -18.50
CA SER A 342 16.25 1.36 -18.41
C SER A 342 17.50 2.22 -18.53
N ARG A 343 17.33 3.39 -19.16
CA ARG A 343 18.31 4.48 -19.23
C ARG A 343 17.67 5.69 -18.57
N ASN A 344 18.34 6.23 -17.56
CA ASN A 344 17.88 7.31 -16.73
C ASN A 344 18.78 8.52 -16.89
N GLU A 345 18.25 9.62 -17.41
CA GLU A 345 18.93 10.90 -17.54
C GLU A 345 18.37 11.86 -16.50
N LYS A 346 19.20 12.28 -15.57
CA LYS A 346 18.78 13.15 -14.47
C LYS A 346 19.61 14.44 -14.49
N GLU A 347 18.91 15.56 -14.47
CA GLU A 347 19.48 16.88 -14.27
C GLU A 347 18.79 17.51 -13.05
N MET A 348 19.60 17.98 -12.10
CA MET A 348 19.06 18.53 -10.87
C MET A 348 19.92 19.71 -10.40
N SER A 349 19.25 20.75 -9.90
CA SER A 349 19.85 21.85 -9.17
C SER A 349 19.39 21.80 -7.71
N ARG A 350 20.31 22.00 -6.78
CA ARG A 350 20.03 21.93 -5.34
C ARG A 350 20.59 23.15 -4.64
N ARG A 351 19.78 23.72 -3.75
CA ARG A 351 20.20 24.68 -2.74
C ARG A 351 20.12 23.99 -1.38
N ASN A 352 21.25 23.88 -0.70
CA ASN A 352 21.37 23.30 0.63
C ASN A 352 21.95 24.35 1.57
N GLU A 353 21.23 24.73 2.59
CA GLU A 353 21.62 25.69 3.61
C GLU A 353 21.62 24.99 4.96
N LEU A 354 22.74 25.04 5.68
CA LEU A 354 22.90 24.44 6.99
C LEU A 354 22.88 25.52 8.06
N PHE A 355 22.11 25.24 9.12
CA PHE A 355 21.96 26.15 10.30
C PHE A 355 23.08 25.88 11.32
N VAL A 356 24.31 26.10 10.90
CA VAL A 356 25.53 25.99 11.70
C VAL A 356 26.29 27.30 11.59
N THR A 357 27.39 27.48 12.36
CA THR A 357 28.18 28.68 12.32
C THR A 357 28.56 29.07 10.89
N GLY A 358 28.32 30.34 10.55
CA GLY A 358 28.57 30.89 9.23
C GLY A 358 27.49 30.56 8.20
N ASN A 359 26.45 29.85 8.60
CA ASN A 359 25.27 29.58 7.79
C ASN A 359 25.59 29.19 6.32
N PRO A 360 26.41 28.16 6.10
CA PRO A 360 26.94 27.87 4.77
C PRO A 360 25.79 27.46 3.82
N LEU A 361 25.77 28.18 2.68
CA LEU A 361 24.87 27.89 1.56
C LEU A 361 25.65 27.15 0.49
N ASN A 362 25.19 25.95 0.14
CA ASN A 362 25.77 25.16 -0.95
C ASN A 362 24.77 25.12 -2.12
N LEU A 363 25.20 25.66 -3.26
CA LEU A 363 24.48 25.57 -4.54
C LEU A 363 25.14 24.49 -5.39
N SER A 364 24.40 23.50 -5.82
CA SER A 364 24.93 22.45 -6.68
C SER A 364 24.07 22.20 -7.90
N HIS A 365 24.73 21.91 -9.02
CA HIS A 365 24.09 21.43 -10.25
C HIS A 365 24.71 20.09 -10.62
N GLN A 366 23.87 19.10 -10.85
CA GLN A 366 24.29 17.73 -11.13
C GLN A 366 23.57 17.20 -12.37
N ASN A 367 24.37 16.62 -13.27
CA ASN A 367 23.90 15.82 -14.40
C ASN A 367 24.35 14.37 -14.20
N SER A 368 23.47 13.42 -14.43
CA SER A 368 23.82 12.00 -14.37
C SER A 368 23.08 11.19 -15.44
N LEU A 369 23.78 10.20 -15.94
CA LEU A 369 23.27 9.19 -16.86
C LEU A 369 23.47 7.82 -16.22
N GLY A 370 22.38 7.12 -15.96
CA GLY A 370 22.40 5.74 -15.45
C GLY A 370 21.77 4.77 -16.44
N LYS A 371 22.35 3.58 -16.52
CA LYS A 371 21.76 2.42 -17.21
C LYS A 371 21.53 1.35 -16.17
N GLU A 372 20.39 0.67 -16.26
CA GLU A 372 20.02 -0.38 -15.32
C GLU A 372 19.33 -1.52 -16.07
N ASN A 373 19.75 -2.76 -15.81
CA ASN A 373 19.06 -3.96 -16.25
C ASN A 373 18.63 -4.76 -15.02
N VAL A 374 17.36 -5.13 -14.97
CA VAL A 374 16.77 -5.88 -13.86
C VAL A 374 16.09 -7.12 -14.40
N LEU A 375 16.47 -8.28 -13.87
CA LEU A 375 15.78 -9.55 -14.09
C LEU A 375 15.16 -9.98 -12.77
N LYS A 376 13.83 -10.18 -12.77
CA LYS A 376 13.10 -10.69 -11.61
C LYS A 376 12.45 -12.01 -11.97
N LEU A 377 12.66 -12.99 -11.11
CA LEU A 377 12.01 -14.29 -11.16
C LEU A 377 11.19 -14.47 -9.91
N GLY A 378 9.95 -14.92 -10.04
CA GLY A 378 9.08 -15.18 -8.90
C GLY A 378 8.34 -16.49 -9.10
N ASN A 379 8.28 -17.30 -8.06
CA ASN A 379 7.50 -18.52 -8.01
C ASN A 379 6.65 -18.53 -6.74
N LYS A 380 5.34 -18.75 -6.88
CA LYS A 380 4.42 -18.97 -5.77
C LYS A 380 3.77 -20.33 -5.94
N PHE A 381 4.00 -21.18 -4.97
CA PHE A 381 3.39 -22.50 -4.90
C PHE A 381 2.46 -22.57 -3.70
N LYS A 382 1.27 -23.17 -3.86
CA LYS A 382 0.32 -23.41 -2.78
C LYS A 382 -0.26 -24.81 -2.92
N TYR A 383 -0.26 -25.52 -1.81
CA TYR A 383 -0.90 -26.81 -1.66
C TYR A 383 -1.91 -26.77 -0.51
N ILE A 384 -3.12 -27.26 -0.78
CA ILE A 384 -4.21 -27.32 0.19
C ILE A 384 -4.69 -28.76 0.28
N LYS A 385 -4.70 -29.30 1.47
CA LYS A 385 -5.42 -30.55 1.79
C LYS A 385 -6.65 -30.18 2.60
N PRO A 386 -7.86 -30.20 2.01
CA PRO A 386 -9.06 -29.73 2.67
C PRO A 386 -9.28 -30.35 4.05
N ALA A 387 -9.66 -29.54 5.03
CA ALA A 387 -9.89 -29.87 6.43
C ALA A 387 -8.65 -30.51 7.14
N ARG A 388 -7.43 -30.30 6.64
CA ARG A 388 -6.22 -30.87 7.24
C ARG A 388 -5.03 -29.91 7.30
N LEU A 389 -4.66 -29.28 6.19
CA LEU A 389 -3.49 -28.39 6.16
C LEU A 389 -3.47 -27.48 4.92
N MET A 390 -2.73 -26.39 5.05
CA MET A 390 -2.27 -25.56 3.92
C MET A 390 -0.75 -25.38 4.00
N PHE A 391 -0.11 -25.47 2.87
CA PHE A 391 1.30 -25.17 2.70
C PHE A 391 1.49 -24.24 1.50
N ASP A 392 2.19 -23.15 1.69
CA ASP A 392 2.53 -22.23 0.60
C ASP A 392 3.99 -21.77 0.68
N THR A 393 4.56 -21.51 -0.50
CA THR A 393 5.89 -20.95 -0.65
C THR A 393 5.87 -19.78 -1.62
N ASP A 394 6.73 -18.80 -1.39
CA ASP A 394 6.99 -17.69 -2.30
C ASP A 394 8.51 -17.53 -2.44
N LEU A 395 9.03 -17.70 -3.64
CA LEU A 395 10.42 -17.48 -4.00
C LEU A 395 10.49 -16.27 -4.94
N ALA A 396 11.31 -15.30 -4.58
CA ALA A 396 11.64 -14.17 -5.45
C ALA A 396 13.16 -14.06 -5.58
N VAL A 397 13.63 -13.95 -6.82
CA VAL A 397 15.03 -13.73 -7.17
C VAL A 397 15.10 -12.51 -8.07
N ASP A 398 15.81 -11.48 -7.62
CA ASP A 398 16.05 -10.26 -8.38
C ASP A 398 17.56 -10.16 -8.66
N TYR A 399 17.91 -10.01 -9.91
CA TYR A 399 19.25 -9.63 -10.37
C TYR A 399 19.20 -8.25 -10.98
N LYS A 400 20.13 -7.41 -10.61
CA LYS A 400 20.25 -6.06 -11.13
C LYS A 400 21.70 -5.80 -11.51
N SER A 401 21.94 -5.30 -12.72
CA SER A 401 23.19 -4.67 -13.12
C SER A 401 22.97 -3.21 -13.45
N TYR A 402 23.89 -2.36 -13.08
CA TYR A 402 23.78 -0.94 -13.32
C TYR A 402 25.15 -0.33 -13.61
N SER A 403 25.14 0.69 -14.46
CA SER A 403 26.33 1.52 -14.73
C SER A 403 25.91 2.97 -14.92
N GLY A 404 26.78 3.89 -14.66
CA GLY A 404 26.47 5.30 -14.85
C GLY A 404 27.64 6.24 -14.75
N ASN A 405 27.39 7.47 -15.17
CA ASN A 405 28.30 8.58 -14.97
C ASN A 405 27.54 9.77 -14.37
N SER A 406 28.27 10.62 -13.68
CA SER A 406 27.75 11.85 -13.10
C SER A 406 28.74 12.96 -13.17
N PHE A 407 28.22 14.17 -13.32
CA PHE A 407 28.99 15.42 -13.20
C PHE A 407 28.26 16.31 -12.21
N MET A 408 29.00 16.89 -11.26
CA MET A 408 28.46 17.83 -10.28
C MET A 408 29.37 19.05 -10.20
N LEU A 409 28.79 20.23 -10.28
CA LEU A 409 29.39 21.51 -9.90
C LEU A 409 28.71 21.94 -8.59
N SER A 410 29.51 22.31 -7.60
CA SER A 410 29.04 22.81 -6.31
C SER A 410 29.80 24.08 -5.92
N GLU A 411 29.06 25.05 -5.42
CA GLU A 411 29.58 26.33 -4.94
C GLU A 411 29.08 26.56 -3.51
N GLN A 412 30.01 26.85 -2.61
CA GLN A 412 29.72 27.10 -1.21
C GLN A 412 29.94 28.57 -0.89
N TYR A 413 28.97 29.12 -0.17
CA TYR A 413 28.97 30.52 0.25
C TYR A 413 28.90 30.58 1.78
N VAL A 414 29.74 31.47 2.35
CA VAL A 414 29.67 31.95 3.74
C VAL A 414 29.91 33.47 3.59
N ASP A 415 28.82 34.26 3.59
CA ASP A 415 28.77 35.68 3.18
C ASP A 415 29.22 35.94 1.73
N SER A 416 30.25 35.25 1.25
CA SER A 416 30.80 35.32 -0.10
C SER A 416 31.12 33.90 -0.60
N LEU A 417 31.47 33.75 -1.89
CA LEU A 417 31.89 32.46 -2.43
C LEU A 417 33.22 32.03 -1.76
N THR A 418 33.16 30.91 -1.01
CA THR A 418 34.30 30.38 -0.26
C THR A 418 34.95 29.20 -0.94
N LEU A 419 34.18 28.39 -1.66
CA LEU A 419 34.65 27.14 -2.22
C LEU A 419 33.91 26.77 -3.50
N ARG A 420 34.64 26.28 -4.48
CA ARG A 420 34.10 25.69 -5.72
C ARG A 420 34.57 24.26 -5.87
N GLN A 421 33.68 23.34 -6.10
CA GLN A 421 33.96 21.90 -6.28
C GLN A 421 33.41 21.43 -7.61
N ARG A 422 34.19 20.65 -8.35
CA ARG A 422 33.75 19.86 -9.49
C ARG A 422 33.98 18.39 -9.18
N ASN A 423 32.98 17.58 -9.42
CA ASN A 423 33.05 16.14 -9.23
C ASN A 423 32.59 15.43 -10.52
N VAL A 424 33.40 14.50 -11.00
CA VAL A 424 33.05 13.57 -12.08
C VAL A 424 33.07 12.18 -11.47
N GLY A 425 31.96 11.43 -11.60
CA GLY A 425 31.82 10.09 -11.07
C GLY A 425 31.48 9.07 -12.15
N LEU A 426 32.06 7.89 -12.02
CA LEU A 426 31.71 6.67 -12.75
C LEU A 426 31.28 5.63 -11.75
N ASN A 427 30.33 4.81 -12.08
CA ASN A 427 29.91 3.68 -11.28
C ASN A 427 29.51 2.50 -12.15
N ASP A 428 29.85 1.31 -11.70
CA ASP A 428 29.44 0.03 -12.28
C ASP A 428 29.20 -0.97 -11.17
N GLY A 429 28.11 -1.73 -11.26
CA GLY A 429 27.79 -2.66 -10.19
C GLY A 429 26.70 -3.66 -10.53
N SER A 430 26.57 -4.62 -9.65
CA SER A 430 25.51 -5.62 -9.70
C SER A 430 24.98 -5.94 -8.32
N SER A 431 23.74 -6.37 -8.26
CA SER A 431 23.16 -6.87 -7.03
C SER A 431 22.30 -8.10 -7.26
N TRP A 432 22.36 -9.01 -6.32
CA TRP A 432 21.47 -10.17 -6.20
C TRP A 432 20.63 -10.03 -4.95
N LYS A 433 19.35 -10.33 -5.09
CA LYS A 433 18.43 -10.39 -3.97
C LYS A 433 17.56 -11.63 -4.11
N MET A 434 17.62 -12.50 -3.12
CA MET A 434 16.83 -13.73 -3.08
C MET A 434 16.01 -13.75 -1.82
N LYS A 435 14.71 -13.90 -1.94
CA LYS A 435 13.76 -14.04 -0.85
C LYS A 435 13.05 -15.36 -0.97
N PHE A 436 13.02 -16.10 0.11
CA PHE A 436 12.25 -17.32 0.21
C PHE A 436 11.35 -17.23 1.43
N TYR A 437 10.09 -17.55 1.23
CA TYR A 437 9.08 -17.62 2.24
C TYR A 437 8.38 -18.96 2.18
N ALA A 438 8.23 -19.63 3.32
CA ALA A 438 7.45 -20.85 3.46
C ALA A 438 6.47 -20.71 4.62
N HIS A 439 5.28 -21.24 4.44
CA HIS A 439 4.21 -21.14 5.40
C HIS A 439 3.45 -22.45 5.51
N TYR A 440 3.33 -22.96 6.71
CA TYR A 440 2.71 -24.23 7.02
C TYR A 440 1.63 -24.04 8.07
N TYR A 441 0.39 -24.37 7.72
CA TYR A 441 -0.79 -24.33 8.58
C TYR A 441 -1.36 -25.75 8.74
N PRO A 442 -1.06 -26.48 9.80
CA PRO A 442 -1.76 -27.71 10.15
C PRO A 442 -3.06 -27.38 10.87
N LYS A 443 -4.07 -28.21 10.66
CA LYS A 443 -5.29 -28.16 11.48
C LYS A 443 -5.03 -28.85 12.81
N LEU A 444 -5.24 -28.15 13.91
CA LEU A 444 -5.26 -28.72 15.26
C LEU A 444 -6.69 -29.19 15.62
N LYS A 445 -6.77 -30.09 16.61
CA LYS A 445 -8.05 -30.51 17.19
C LYS A 445 -8.46 -29.48 18.24
N ASP A 446 -9.69 -28.99 18.16
CA ASP A 446 -10.21 -28.03 19.13
C ASP A 446 -10.28 -28.60 20.55
N LEU A 447 -10.11 -27.74 21.53
CA LEU A 447 -10.38 -28.02 22.93
C LEU A 447 -11.85 -27.83 23.23
N GLU A 448 -12.31 -28.24 24.41
CA GLU A 448 -13.73 -28.19 24.79
C GLU A 448 -14.35 -26.80 24.60
N ASN A 449 -13.70 -25.75 25.13
CA ASN A 449 -14.20 -24.36 25.09
C ASN A 449 -13.35 -23.43 24.19
N TRP A 450 -12.33 -23.95 23.51
CA TRP A 450 -11.38 -23.15 22.75
C TRP A 450 -11.12 -23.75 21.38
N ARG A 451 -11.08 -22.89 20.35
CA ARG A 451 -10.47 -23.20 19.06
C ARG A 451 -8.99 -22.93 19.16
N GLN A 452 -8.19 -23.75 18.55
CA GLN A 452 -6.74 -23.53 18.55
C GLN A 452 -6.18 -23.56 17.13
N PHE A 453 -5.25 -22.64 16.88
CA PHE A 453 -4.60 -22.50 15.60
C PHE A 453 -3.10 -22.43 15.80
N PHE A 454 -2.41 -23.03 14.87
CA PHE A 454 -0.96 -23.06 14.87
C PHE A 454 -0.45 -22.90 13.46
N TRP A 455 0.60 -22.12 13.31
CA TRP A 455 1.31 -22.06 12.04
C TRP A 455 2.80 -21.80 12.26
N VAL A 456 3.58 -22.25 11.28
CA VAL A 456 5.01 -21.98 11.19
C VAL A 456 5.26 -21.23 9.90
N LYS A 457 5.99 -20.13 9.99
CA LYS A 457 6.49 -19.36 8.86
C LYS A 457 8.01 -19.39 8.88
N THR A 458 8.63 -19.45 7.72
CA THR A 458 10.08 -19.27 7.60
C THR A 458 10.33 -18.24 6.53
N PHE A 459 11.13 -17.25 6.87
CA PHE A 459 11.58 -16.23 5.95
C PHE A 459 13.10 -16.30 5.84
N CYS A 460 13.61 -16.38 4.60
CA CYS A 460 15.03 -16.29 4.27
C CYS A 460 15.23 -15.16 3.28
N ASP A 461 16.24 -14.33 3.52
CA ASP A 461 16.64 -13.24 2.61
C ASP A 461 18.16 -13.32 2.43
N TYR A 462 18.59 -13.31 1.17
CA TYR A 462 19.98 -13.18 0.79
C TYR A 462 20.10 -11.97 -0.14
N GLN A 463 21.07 -11.12 0.13
CA GLN A 463 21.39 -9.97 -0.69
C GLN A 463 22.90 -9.91 -0.88
N SER A 464 23.35 -9.68 -2.11
CA SER A 464 24.72 -9.36 -2.48
C SER A 464 24.73 -8.13 -3.35
N ASP A 465 25.48 -7.11 -2.95
CA ASP A 465 25.71 -5.90 -3.72
C ASP A 465 27.22 -5.78 -3.99
N GLU A 466 27.59 -5.64 -5.25
CA GLU A 466 28.97 -5.38 -5.69
C GLU A 466 28.95 -4.11 -6.53
N ASN A 467 29.76 -3.15 -6.15
CA ASN A 467 29.79 -1.83 -6.80
C ASN A 467 31.22 -1.31 -6.87
N GLN A 468 31.62 -0.89 -8.06
CA GLN A 468 32.84 -0.21 -8.31
C GLN A 468 32.54 1.25 -8.66
N GLN A 469 33.17 2.17 -7.98
CA GLN A 469 32.95 3.58 -8.15
C GLN A 469 34.25 4.32 -8.29
N ALA A 470 34.36 5.20 -9.27
CA ALA A 470 35.48 6.10 -9.42
C ALA A 470 35.02 7.56 -9.43
N GLN A 471 35.75 8.42 -8.77
CA GLN A 471 35.42 9.83 -8.65
C GLN A 471 36.67 10.69 -8.82
N ARG A 472 36.52 11.79 -9.54
CA ARG A 472 37.50 12.84 -9.63
C ARG A 472 36.98 14.12 -8.98
N PHE A 473 37.65 14.56 -7.94
CA PHE A 473 37.36 15.82 -7.25
C PHE A 473 38.33 16.88 -7.69
N HIS A 474 37.83 18.08 -7.95
CA HIS A 474 38.60 19.30 -8.10
C HIS A 474 37.99 20.34 -7.19
N ILE A 475 38.68 20.68 -6.11
CA ILE A 475 38.22 21.58 -5.06
C ILE A 475 39.15 22.80 -5.04
N ASN A 476 38.59 23.98 -5.26
CA ASN A 476 39.25 25.25 -5.18
C ASN A 476 38.70 26.00 -3.95
N ASN A 477 39.57 26.16 -2.93
CA ASN A 477 39.23 26.92 -1.73
C ASN A 477 39.74 28.36 -1.92
N LEU A 478 38.85 29.33 -1.82
CA LEU A 478 39.12 30.75 -2.05
C LEU A 478 39.46 31.51 -0.77
N VAL A 479 39.13 30.95 0.42
CA VAL A 479 39.43 31.53 1.72
C VAL A 479 40.88 31.20 2.14
N SER A 480 41.22 29.90 2.03
CA SER A 480 42.62 29.46 2.20
C SER A 480 43.08 28.93 0.85
N PRO A 481 43.70 29.76 0.02
CA PRO A 481 43.97 29.43 -1.38
C PRO A 481 44.66 28.08 -1.53
N SER A 482 43.86 27.07 -1.94
CA SER A 482 44.34 25.74 -2.22
C SER A 482 43.55 25.13 -3.38
N ASP A 483 44.25 24.44 -4.24
CA ASP A 483 43.70 23.71 -5.39
C ASP A 483 43.96 22.21 -5.18
N ILE A 484 42.92 21.49 -4.76
CA ILE A 484 43.02 20.07 -4.46
C ILE A 484 42.41 19.29 -5.64
N LYS A 485 43.22 18.42 -6.22
CA LYS A 485 42.80 17.46 -7.25
C LYS A 485 43.03 16.06 -6.70
N SER A 486 41.96 15.30 -6.62
CA SER A 486 41.98 13.93 -6.09
C SER A 486 41.18 12.97 -7.00
N HIS A 487 41.70 11.79 -7.16
CA HIS A 487 41.01 10.67 -7.78
C HIS A 487 40.78 9.60 -6.70
N ASN A 488 39.54 9.20 -6.53
CA ASN A 488 39.15 8.13 -5.61
C ASN A 488 38.52 7.01 -6.42
N ALA A 489 38.86 5.79 -6.13
CA ALA A 489 38.19 4.61 -6.68
C ALA A 489 37.83 3.67 -5.53
N ASN A 490 36.58 3.25 -5.46
CA ASN A 490 36.05 2.34 -4.43
C ASN A 490 35.67 1.01 -5.05
N ASP A 491 36.08 -0.09 -4.40
CA ASP A 491 35.57 -1.44 -4.65
C ASP A 491 34.77 -1.88 -3.43
N TYR A 492 33.45 -1.89 -3.59
CA TYR A 492 32.48 -2.15 -2.54
C TYR A 492 31.80 -3.50 -2.75
N SER A 493 31.79 -4.32 -1.71
CA SER A 493 31.03 -5.58 -1.66
C SER A 493 30.29 -5.69 -0.35
N ASN A 494 29.00 -5.98 -0.44
CA ASN A 494 28.15 -6.21 0.72
C ASN A 494 27.35 -7.51 0.55
N LYS A 495 27.42 -8.41 1.53
CA LYS A 495 26.68 -9.68 1.55
C LYS A 495 25.87 -9.77 2.83
N LYS A 496 24.55 -9.88 2.69
CA LYS A 496 23.61 -9.98 3.80
C LYS A 496 22.85 -11.29 3.74
N TYR A 497 22.86 -12.01 4.85
CA TYR A 497 22.10 -13.23 5.09
C TYR A 497 21.10 -12.97 6.20
N PHE A 498 19.88 -13.43 6.03
CA PHE A 498 18.84 -13.32 7.05
C PHE A 498 17.96 -14.56 7.03
N VAL A 499 17.73 -15.15 8.20
CA VAL A 499 16.81 -16.28 8.40
C VAL A 499 15.95 -15.99 9.62
N ARG A 500 14.65 -16.16 9.48
CA ARG A 500 13.67 -15.93 10.56
C ARG A 500 12.58 -16.99 10.50
N PRO A 501 12.70 -18.10 11.24
CA PRO A 501 11.55 -18.92 11.55
C PRO A 501 10.63 -18.19 12.53
N LEU A 502 9.34 -18.40 12.39
CA LEU A 502 8.30 -17.83 13.22
C LEU A 502 7.31 -18.93 13.57
N VAL A 503 7.06 -19.10 14.84
CA VAL A 503 6.06 -20.01 15.37
C VAL A 503 4.96 -19.19 16.01
N HIS A 504 3.73 -19.44 15.60
CA HIS A 504 2.57 -18.74 16.12
C HIS A 504 1.56 -19.75 16.63
N TYR A 505 1.10 -19.55 17.85
CA TYR A 505 0.04 -20.32 18.45
C TYR A 505 -1.00 -19.38 19.00
N CYS A 506 -2.26 -19.58 18.62
CA CYS A 506 -3.36 -18.80 19.14
C CYS A 506 -4.54 -19.65 19.58
N ILE A 507 -5.30 -19.09 20.50
CA ILE A 507 -6.54 -19.64 21.02
C ILE A 507 -7.66 -18.61 20.86
N ASP A 508 -8.82 -19.10 20.47
CA ASP A 508 -10.04 -18.32 20.31
C ASP A 508 -11.16 -19.01 21.10
N SER A 509 -11.83 -18.30 21.98
CA SER A 509 -12.93 -18.88 22.76
C SER A 509 -14.11 -19.18 21.84
N LYS A 510 -14.76 -20.34 22.01
CA LYS A 510 -15.92 -20.75 21.18
C LYS A 510 -17.11 -19.79 21.32
N ASP A 511 -17.23 -19.12 22.46
CA ASP A 511 -18.21 -18.06 22.69
C ASP A 511 -17.80 -16.70 22.07
N THR A 512 -16.65 -16.67 21.38
CA THR A 512 -16.12 -15.47 20.73
C THR A 512 -15.90 -14.27 21.64
N THR A 513 -15.61 -14.53 22.93
CA THR A 513 -15.39 -13.47 23.94
C THR A 513 -13.92 -13.07 24.04
N TYR A 514 -13.00 -14.03 23.88
CA TYR A 514 -11.56 -13.84 24.07
C TYR A 514 -10.75 -14.42 22.92
N TYR A 515 -9.69 -13.73 22.55
CA TYR A 515 -8.67 -14.23 21.64
C TYR A 515 -7.28 -13.88 22.19
N ALA A 516 -6.37 -14.82 22.14
CA ALA A 516 -5.00 -14.61 22.57
C ALA A 516 -4.03 -15.35 21.66
N TYR A 517 -2.83 -14.80 21.49
CA TYR A 517 -1.76 -15.53 20.84
C TYR A 517 -0.39 -15.29 21.47
N ILE A 518 0.48 -16.26 21.25
CA ILE A 518 1.91 -16.18 21.52
C ILE A 518 2.64 -16.42 20.20
N GLU A 519 3.56 -15.53 19.89
CA GLU A 519 4.43 -15.65 18.72
C GLU A 519 5.89 -15.62 19.15
N ALA A 520 6.66 -16.55 18.64
CA ALA A 520 8.10 -16.59 18.79
C ALA A 520 8.76 -16.54 17.41
N ALA A 521 9.61 -15.55 17.19
CA ALA A 521 10.28 -15.32 15.92
C ALA A 521 11.78 -15.07 16.12
N PRO A 522 12.58 -16.12 16.46
CA PRO A 522 14.03 -16.00 16.47
C PRO A 522 14.54 -15.69 15.06
N SER A 523 15.55 -14.84 14.96
CA SER A 523 16.18 -14.53 13.69
C SER A 523 17.69 -14.49 13.83
N PHE A 524 18.35 -14.85 12.75
CA PHE A 524 19.78 -14.69 12.56
C PHE A 524 20.03 -13.83 11.33
N SER A 525 20.90 -12.83 11.46
CA SER A 525 21.42 -12.09 10.31
C SER A 525 22.93 -11.96 10.39
N ARG A 526 23.55 -11.97 9.22
CA ARG A 526 24.96 -11.66 9.04
C ARG A 526 25.08 -10.66 7.92
N ASN A 527 25.76 -9.55 8.18
CA ASN A 527 26.04 -8.51 7.20
C ASN A 527 27.56 -8.35 7.08
N GLN A 528 28.10 -8.68 5.92
CA GLN A 528 29.52 -8.59 5.62
C GLN A 528 29.72 -7.48 4.59
N THR A 529 30.46 -6.45 4.96
CA THR A 529 30.75 -5.32 4.08
C THR A 529 32.27 -5.20 3.95
N LYS A 530 32.73 -5.01 2.71
CA LYS A 530 34.11 -4.66 2.39
C LYS A 530 34.05 -3.43 1.49
N ASP A 531 34.86 -2.44 1.79
CA ASP A 531 34.99 -1.21 1.01
C ASP A 531 36.47 -0.86 0.94
N TRP A 532 37.03 -0.98 -0.24
CA TRP A 532 38.43 -0.68 -0.51
C TRP A 532 38.51 0.62 -1.27
N LEU A 533 39.22 1.60 -0.70
CA LEU A 533 39.48 2.89 -1.31
C LEU A 533 40.88 2.93 -1.90
N TYR A 534 40.97 3.40 -3.12
CA TYR A 534 42.20 3.60 -3.89
C TYR A 534 42.33 5.04 -4.31
N HIS A 535 43.57 5.51 -4.45
CA HIS A 535 43.90 6.84 -4.99
C HIS A 535 44.72 6.70 -6.30
N PRO A 536 44.05 6.47 -7.44
CA PRO A 536 44.72 6.36 -8.73
C PRO A 536 45.12 7.74 -9.27
N ASP A 537 46.11 7.78 -10.19
CA ASP A 537 46.53 9.00 -10.87
C ASP A 537 45.51 9.51 -11.89
N THR A 538 44.59 8.63 -12.33
CA THR A 538 43.56 8.93 -13.33
C THR A 538 42.21 8.41 -12.90
N LEU A 539 41.14 8.85 -13.58
CA LEU A 539 39.80 8.37 -13.31
C LEU A 539 39.58 7.02 -14.00
N LEU A 540 39.81 5.93 -13.24
CA LEU A 540 39.62 4.54 -13.67
C LEU A 540 38.81 3.76 -12.65
N LEU A 541 37.99 2.83 -13.14
CA LEU A 541 37.29 1.89 -12.26
C LEU A 541 38.29 0.88 -11.65
N PRO A 542 38.05 0.38 -10.42
CA PRO A 542 38.92 -0.61 -9.78
C PRO A 542 39.17 -1.88 -10.62
N SER A 543 38.21 -2.33 -11.42
CA SER A 543 38.39 -3.45 -12.34
C SER A 543 39.44 -3.22 -13.43
N GLU A 544 39.75 -1.98 -13.72
CA GLU A 544 40.82 -1.58 -14.67
C GLU A 544 42.16 -1.41 -13.98
N LEU A 545 42.23 -1.62 -12.67
CA LEU A 545 43.32 -1.23 -11.77
C LEU A 545 43.94 -2.47 -11.08
N ASP A 546 43.96 -3.64 -11.68
CA ASP A 546 44.52 -4.90 -11.12
C ASP A 546 45.90 -4.79 -10.49
N MET A 547 46.65 -3.73 -10.74
CA MET A 547 47.99 -3.45 -10.20
C MET A 547 48.02 -2.45 -9.04
N LEU A 548 46.89 -1.97 -8.54
CA LEU A 548 46.82 -0.79 -7.64
C LEU A 548 46.77 -1.10 -6.14
N GLN A 549 47.12 -2.29 -5.70
CA GLN A 549 47.27 -2.56 -4.23
C GLN A 549 48.25 -1.59 -3.55
N ALA A 550 49.20 -1.05 -4.29
CA ALA A 550 50.19 -0.10 -3.79
C ALA A 550 49.65 1.30 -3.47
N ILE A 551 48.48 1.67 -3.99
CA ILE A 551 47.82 3.00 -3.79
C ILE A 551 46.54 2.90 -2.99
N THR A 552 46.31 1.79 -2.31
CA THR A 552 45.18 1.62 -1.40
C THR A 552 45.28 2.62 -0.24
N ASP A 553 44.16 3.25 0.10
CA ASP A 553 44.04 4.04 1.33
C ASP A 553 43.62 3.14 2.50
N PRO A 554 44.54 2.69 3.35
CA PRO A 554 44.18 1.80 4.45
C PRO A 554 43.38 2.53 5.54
N ALA A 555 43.51 3.87 5.67
CA ALA A 555 42.76 4.60 6.69
C ALA A 555 41.26 4.67 6.37
N ASN A 556 40.92 4.65 5.10
CA ASN A 556 39.54 4.76 4.64
C ASN A 556 39.00 3.47 4.04
N SER A 557 39.81 2.46 3.83
CA SER A 557 39.34 1.10 3.51
C SER A 557 38.85 0.36 4.77
N TYR A 558 37.74 -0.37 4.68
CA TYR A 558 37.25 -1.09 5.84
C TYR A 558 36.66 -2.47 5.51
N ASN A 559 36.66 -3.32 6.51
CA ASN A 559 36.00 -4.61 6.54
C ASN A 559 35.10 -4.69 7.77
N SER A 560 33.87 -5.11 7.60
CA SER A 560 32.83 -5.18 8.65
C SER A 560 32.09 -6.51 8.56
N ASP A 561 32.03 -7.30 9.65
CA ASP A 561 31.23 -8.51 9.79
C ASP A 561 30.31 -8.37 11.02
N LEU A 562 29.07 -7.97 10.78
CA LEU A 562 28.03 -7.84 11.80
C LEU A 562 27.17 -9.10 11.84
N ARG A 563 27.13 -9.76 12.99
CA ARG A 563 26.26 -10.90 13.26
C ARG A 563 25.24 -10.52 14.32
N THR A 564 23.97 -10.72 13.99
CA THR A 564 22.85 -10.38 14.86
C THR A 564 21.99 -11.61 15.11
N TYR A 565 21.77 -11.91 16.37
CA TYR A 565 20.81 -12.89 16.86
C TYR A 565 19.71 -12.12 17.57
N LYS A 566 18.48 -12.19 17.07
CA LYS A 566 17.34 -11.49 17.65
C LYS A 566 16.19 -12.47 17.88
N GLY A 567 15.71 -12.56 19.12
CA GLY A 567 14.54 -13.34 19.48
C GLY A 567 13.37 -12.39 19.77
N ASP A 568 12.39 -12.33 18.88
CA ASP A 568 11.14 -11.57 19.09
C ASP A 568 10.08 -12.48 19.71
N TYR A 569 9.53 -12.09 20.85
CA TYR A 569 8.47 -12.80 21.56
C TYR A 569 7.29 -11.86 21.74
N THR A 570 6.16 -12.18 21.11
CA THR A 570 4.95 -11.34 21.16
C THR A 570 3.85 -12.07 21.92
N PHE A 571 3.28 -11.38 22.89
CA PHE A 571 2.07 -11.79 23.62
C PHE A 571 0.97 -10.83 23.22
N TYR A 572 -0.16 -11.36 22.80
CA TYR A 572 -1.31 -10.59 22.42
C TYR A 572 -2.57 -11.14 23.07
N PHE A 573 -3.41 -10.25 23.54
CA PHE A 573 -4.69 -10.58 24.13
C PHE A 573 -5.72 -9.54 23.69
N THR A 574 -6.91 -10.00 23.32
CA THR A 574 -8.05 -9.13 23.06
C THR A 574 -9.32 -9.68 23.65
N ARG A 575 -10.19 -8.78 24.07
CA ARG A 575 -11.53 -9.07 24.53
C ARG A 575 -12.54 -8.55 23.51
N TYR A 576 -13.46 -9.40 23.11
CA TYR A 576 -14.59 -9.05 22.27
C TYR A 576 -15.84 -8.79 23.09
N GLN A 577 -16.75 -7.99 22.56
CA GLN A 577 -18.08 -7.82 23.08
C GLN A 577 -19.11 -8.15 22.02
N ILE A 578 -20.08 -8.98 22.37
CA ILE A 578 -21.25 -9.25 21.55
C ILE A 578 -22.38 -8.36 22.05
N LEU A 579 -22.85 -7.43 21.21
CA LEU A 579 -23.97 -6.56 21.55
C LEU A 579 -25.28 -7.16 20.99
N PRO A 580 -26.34 -7.25 21.81
CA PRO A 580 -27.61 -7.86 21.38
C PRO A 580 -28.29 -7.23 20.17
N ASP A 581 -28.03 -5.94 19.93
CA ASP A 581 -28.64 -5.14 18.86
C ASP A 581 -27.89 -5.16 17.52
N GLU A 582 -26.80 -5.92 17.39
CA GLU A 582 -25.89 -5.82 16.25
C GLU A 582 -25.58 -7.13 15.56
N VAL A 583 -26.62 -7.77 15.10
CA VAL A 583 -26.50 -9.02 14.37
C VAL A 583 -26.34 -8.73 12.87
N TRP A 584 -25.10 -8.60 12.46
CA TRP A 584 -24.76 -8.43 11.06
C TRP A 584 -23.64 -9.37 10.67
N GLY A 585 -23.85 -10.68 10.51
CA GLY A 585 -22.84 -11.56 9.88
C GLY A 585 -21.38 -11.11 10.13
N GLY A 586 -21.12 -10.45 11.22
CA GLY A 586 -19.89 -9.74 11.54
C GLY A 586 -19.18 -10.38 12.72
N TRP A 587 -17.88 -10.26 12.75
CA TRP A 587 -17.02 -10.62 13.85
C TRP A 587 -17.45 -9.89 15.14
N PRO A 588 -17.26 -10.51 16.32
CA PRO A 588 -17.45 -9.85 17.59
C PRO A 588 -16.66 -8.54 17.64
N ARG A 589 -17.14 -7.55 18.38
CA ARG A 589 -16.48 -6.26 18.52
C ARG A 589 -15.32 -6.36 19.49
N GLU A 590 -14.17 -5.96 19.04
CA GLU A 590 -13.00 -5.75 19.90
C GLU A 590 -13.27 -4.59 20.88
N LEU A 591 -12.97 -4.80 22.15
CA LEU A 591 -13.05 -3.76 23.18
C LEU A 591 -11.70 -3.25 23.58
N VAL A 592 -10.81 -4.17 23.89
CA VAL A 592 -9.47 -3.89 24.39
C VAL A 592 -8.51 -4.89 23.79
N GLU A 593 -7.42 -4.40 23.26
CA GLU A 593 -6.27 -5.19 22.80
C GLU A 593 -5.05 -4.83 23.65
N LEU A 594 -4.36 -5.84 24.10
CA LEU A 594 -3.08 -5.71 24.81
C LEU A 594 -2.01 -6.43 24.00
N GLN A 595 -0.93 -5.76 23.71
CA GLN A 595 0.23 -6.33 23.02
C GLN A 595 1.49 -6.03 23.82
N LEU A 596 2.29 -7.06 24.07
CA LEU A 596 3.62 -6.95 24.63
C LEU A 596 4.58 -7.74 23.74
N LYS A 597 5.55 -7.05 23.17
CA LYS A 597 6.64 -7.66 22.41
C LYS A 597 7.95 -7.42 23.13
N LEU A 598 8.66 -8.48 23.42
CA LEU A 598 10.01 -8.48 23.98
C LEU A 598 10.98 -8.95 22.90
N SER A 599 12.01 -8.15 22.63
CA SER A 599 13.04 -8.48 21.65
C SER A 599 14.40 -8.61 22.34
N SER A 600 14.90 -9.84 22.46
CA SER A 600 16.25 -10.12 22.92
C SER A 600 17.21 -9.99 21.75
N LEU A 601 18.14 -9.05 21.82
CA LEU A 601 19.10 -8.73 20.76
C LEU A 601 20.52 -9.01 21.26
N ARG A 602 21.23 -9.85 20.52
CA ARG A 602 22.67 -10.08 20.70
C ARG A 602 23.38 -9.80 19.39
N GLU A 603 24.34 -8.87 19.42
CA GLU A 603 25.12 -8.47 18.26
C GLU A 603 26.60 -8.64 18.51
N ARG A 604 27.32 -8.95 17.42
CA ARG A 604 28.78 -9.02 17.39
C ARG A 604 29.25 -8.40 16.09
N LEU A 605 29.97 -7.30 16.18
CA LEU A 605 30.57 -6.57 15.08
C LEU A 605 32.08 -6.72 15.13
N ASN A 606 32.64 -7.31 14.11
CA ASN A 606 34.08 -7.26 13.85
C ASN A 606 34.30 -6.16 12.80
N TYR A 607 35.06 -5.11 13.16
CA TYR A 607 35.26 -3.95 12.33
C TYR A 607 36.76 -3.59 12.25
N GLN A 608 37.24 -3.52 11.04
CA GLN A 608 38.64 -3.20 10.75
C GLN A 608 38.69 -2.01 9.78
N ARG A 609 39.39 -0.94 10.16
CA ARG A 609 39.62 0.26 9.34
C ARG A 609 40.91 0.93 9.77
N GLY A 610 41.91 1.01 8.87
CA GLY A 610 43.20 1.54 9.21
C GLY A 610 43.85 0.81 10.39
N SER A 611 44.21 1.54 11.42
CA SER A 611 44.74 1.02 12.68
C SER A 611 43.63 0.55 13.67
N LEU A 612 42.37 0.82 13.37
CA LEU A 612 41.25 0.40 14.21
C LEU A 612 40.89 -1.05 13.88
N ASP A 613 41.15 -1.97 14.81
CA ASP A 613 40.68 -3.35 14.79
C ASP A 613 39.85 -3.58 16.05
N THR A 614 38.53 -3.66 15.88
CA THR A 614 37.62 -3.66 17.02
C THR A 614 36.61 -4.78 16.93
N LEU A 615 36.45 -5.50 18.05
CA LEU A 615 35.38 -6.44 18.28
C LEU A 615 34.35 -5.83 19.25
N ALA A 616 33.28 -5.27 18.72
CA ALA A 616 32.18 -4.76 19.55
C ALA A 616 31.09 -5.81 19.74
N THR A 617 30.60 -5.93 20.97
CA THR A 617 29.50 -6.84 21.30
C THR A 617 28.42 -6.09 22.08
N ARG A 618 27.15 -6.44 21.83
CA ARG A 618 26.02 -5.85 22.53
C ARG A 618 24.98 -6.91 22.85
N ASN A 619 24.45 -6.86 24.07
CA ASN A 619 23.27 -7.61 24.48
C ASN A 619 22.23 -6.61 24.98
N THR A 620 21.05 -6.57 24.40
CA THR A 620 20.00 -5.60 24.73
C THR A 620 18.64 -6.28 24.70
N LEU A 621 17.79 -5.94 25.65
CA LEU A 621 16.38 -6.31 25.66
C LEU A 621 15.58 -5.06 25.29
N LEU A 622 14.82 -5.15 24.19
CA LEU A 622 13.94 -4.09 23.70
C LEU A 622 12.49 -4.42 24.01
N ILE A 623 11.72 -3.42 24.35
CA ILE A 623 10.31 -3.52 24.72
C ILE A 623 9.44 -2.75 23.73
N ASP A 624 8.36 -3.39 23.25
CA ASP A 624 7.27 -2.73 22.52
C ASP A 624 5.95 -3.17 23.18
N ALA A 625 5.30 -2.24 23.86
CA ALA A 625 4.06 -2.48 24.58
C ALA A 625 2.99 -1.51 24.09
N ALA A 626 1.82 -2.03 23.79
CA ALA A 626 0.69 -1.24 23.32
C ALA A 626 -0.63 -1.73 23.93
N MET A 627 -1.49 -0.78 24.26
CA MET A 627 -2.88 -1.01 24.61
C MET A 627 -3.76 -0.26 23.61
N ARG A 628 -4.73 -0.93 23.01
CA ARG A 628 -5.73 -0.31 22.13
C ARG A 628 -7.11 -0.50 22.73
N MET A 629 -7.90 0.55 22.70
CA MET A 629 -9.28 0.59 23.17
C MET A 629 -10.20 0.99 22.02
N HIS A 630 -11.36 0.36 21.95
CA HIS A 630 -12.31 0.56 20.85
C HIS A 630 -13.64 1.04 21.46
N PHE A 631 -13.99 2.30 21.21
CA PHE A 631 -15.19 2.94 21.73
C PHE A 631 -16.27 3.03 20.67
N TYR A 632 -17.42 2.44 20.91
CA TYR A 632 -18.56 2.45 19.99
C TYR A 632 -19.55 3.55 20.42
N VAL A 633 -19.47 4.71 19.76
CA VAL A 633 -20.17 5.95 20.14
C VAL A 633 -21.70 5.86 19.99
N ARG A 634 -22.24 5.01 19.10
CA ARG A 634 -23.67 4.80 18.87
C ARG A 634 -23.98 3.32 18.80
N LYS A 635 -25.14 2.90 19.35
CA LYS A 635 -25.57 1.49 19.33
C LYS A 635 -25.61 0.87 17.92
N ASN A 636 -25.84 1.69 16.88
CA ASN A 636 -25.92 1.25 15.47
C ASN A 636 -24.69 1.58 14.62
N VAL A 637 -23.61 2.07 15.21
CA VAL A 637 -22.38 2.42 14.48
C VAL A 637 -21.38 1.28 14.61
N GLN A 638 -21.10 0.62 13.49
CA GLN A 638 -20.12 -0.49 13.42
C GLN A 638 -18.65 -0.01 13.39
N SER A 639 -18.43 1.31 13.38
CA SER A 639 -17.10 1.91 13.34
C SER A 639 -16.75 2.50 14.69
N PRO A 640 -15.84 1.87 15.44
CA PRO A 640 -15.38 2.39 16.70
C PRO A 640 -14.43 3.58 16.53
N VAL A 641 -14.31 4.36 17.59
CA VAL A 641 -13.14 5.21 17.81
C VAL A 641 -12.06 4.33 18.43
N HIS A 642 -10.94 4.17 17.75
CA HIS A 642 -9.77 3.44 18.24
C HIS A 642 -8.85 4.43 18.96
N ILE A 643 -8.44 4.10 20.17
CA ILE A 643 -7.42 4.84 20.91
C ILE A 643 -6.31 3.84 21.23
N ALA A 644 -5.09 4.15 20.80
CA ALA A 644 -3.91 3.37 21.10
C ALA A 644 -2.93 4.17 21.95
N VAL A 645 -2.39 3.56 22.98
CA VAL A 645 -1.30 4.12 23.81
C VAL A 645 -0.18 3.07 23.83
N GLY A 646 1.05 3.50 23.60
CA GLY A 646 2.14 2.56 23.58
C GLY A 646 3.50 3.18 23.86
N TYR A 647 4.42 2.28 24.13
CA TYR A 647 5.85 2.54 24.31
C TYR A 647 6.62 1.56 23.42
N ARG A 648 7.59 2.08 22.69
CA ARG A 648 8.40 1.27 21.77
C ARG A 648 9.87 1.63 21.88
N GLU A 649 10.71 0.61 21.88
CA GLU A 649 12.16 0.72 21.75
C GLU A 649 12.62 0.12 20.43
N THR A 650 13.61 0.78 19.82
CA THR A 650 14.27 0.33 18.58
C THR A 650 15.78 0.39 18.73
N GLU A 651 16.50 -0.56 18.17
CA GLU A 651 17.95 -0.61 18.26
C GLU A 651 18.67 0.56 17.59
N THR A 652 19.70 1.11 18.22
CA THR A 652 20.68 2.00 17.58
C THR A 652 21.70 1.12 16.82
N PRO A 653 22.10 1.46 15.58
CA PRO A 653 23.13 0.69 14.85
C PRO A 653 24.42 0.56 15.67
N LEU A 654 24.93 -0.66 15.83
CA LEU A 654 26.14 -0.94 16.63
C LEU A 654 27.39 -0.25 16.06
N LEU A 655 27.46 -0.08 14.73
CA LEU A 655 28.55 0.67 14.07
C LEU A 655 28.64 2.11 14.57
N ASN A 656 27.51 2.76 14.86
CA ASN A 656 27.52 4.13 15.38
C ASN A 656 28.08 4.23 16.81
N GLN A 657 28.18 3.09 17.52
CA GLN A 657 28.66 3.02 18.91
C GLN A 657 30.16 2.69 19.00
N ILE A 658 30.87 2.58 17.90
CA ILE A 658 32.33 2.41 17.90
C ILE A 658 33.01 3.73 17.50
N GLY A 659 34.25 3.93 17.98
CA GLY A 659 35.02 5.16 17.73
C GLY A 659 35.73 5.13 16.38
N TYR A 660 35.01 5.14 15.25
CA TYR A 660 35.62 5.21 13.93
C TYR A 660 35.66 6.65 13.40
N ARG A 661 36.58 6.88 12.45
CA ARG A 661 36.66 8.10 11.63
C ARG A 661 36.62 7.71 10.17
N ASP A 662 35.79 8.40 9.39
CA ASP A 662 35.67 8.27 7.93
C ASP A 662 35.84 9.63 7.27
N ASP A 663 36.90 9.83 6.51
CA ASP A 663 37.23 11.02 5.71
C ASP A 663 37.51 10.67 4.23
N ALA A 664 36.96 9.53 3.76
CA ALA A 664 37.08 9.06 2.38
C ALA A 664 36.55 10.07 1.35
N THR A 665 35.52 10.83 1.72
CA THR A 665 34.96 11.86 0.86
C THR A 665 35.55 13.22 1.22
N PRO A 666 36.18 13.95 0.29
CA PRO A 666 36.66 15.27 0.58
C PRO A 666 35.61 16.20 1.16
N LEU A 667 35.97 17.02 2.13
CA LEU A 667 35.09 17.96 2.85
C LEU A 667 34.05 17.34 3.74
N VAL A 668 34.04 16.04 3.93
CA VAL A 668 33.10 15.34 4.81
C VAL A 668 33.83 14.36 5.71
N VAL A 669 33.69 14.56 7.03
CA VAL A 669 34.20 13.64 8.04
C VAL A 669 33.02 13.03 8.80
N ARG A 670 33.01 11.71 8.97
CA ARG A 670 32.03 10.99 9.81
C ARG A 670 32.71 10.32 10.97
N LEU A 671 32.14 10.47 12.15
CA LEU A 671 32.65 9.91 13.39
C LEU A 671 31.62 8.97 14.01
N GLY A 672 32.08 7.92 14.68
CA GLY A 672 31.25 7.16 15.59
C GLY A 672 31.25 7.76 16.99
N ASN A 673 30.32 7.32 17.87
CA ASN A 673 30.22 7.78 19.24
C ASN A 673 29.93 6.60 20.21
N PRO A 674 30.96 6.16 20.99
CA PRO A 674 30.80 5.08 21.95
C PRO A 674 29.82 5.35 23.10
N ASN A 675 29.45 6.61 23.32
CA ASN A 675 28.55 7.04 24.40
C ASN A 675 27.07 7.01 24.00
N LEU A 676 26.75 6.51 22.82
CA LEU A 676 25.36 6.39 22.38
C LEU A 676 24.59 5.37 23.21
N LYS A 677 23.33 5.68 23.50
CA LYS A 677 22.39 4.70 24.06
C LYS A 677 22.17 3.55 23.08
N PRO A 678 22.02 2.30 23.56
CA PRO A 678 21.85 1.14 22.70
C PRO A 678 20.51 1.09 21.98
N TYR A 679 19.56 1.94 22.36
CA TYR A 679 18.23 2.01 21.77
C TYR A 679 17.68 3.44 21.72
N ASN A 680 16.74 3.65 20.82
CA ASN A 680 15.84 4.81 20.81
C ASN A 680 14.51 4.40 21.44
N SER A 681 13.81 5.33 22.07
CA SER A 681 12.51 5.08 22.67
C SER A 681 11.46 6.11 22.23
N THR A 682 10.23 5.64 22.09
CA THR A 682 9.08 6.45 21.69
C THR A 682 7.87 6.10 22.52
N CYS A 683 7.25 7.10 23.15
CA CYS A 683 5.92 7.02 23.73
C CYS A 683 4.92 7.59 22.73
N TYR A 684 3.78 6.96 22.53
CA TYR A 684 2.79 7.46 21.59
C TYR A 684 1.36 7.27 22.09
N ILE A 685 0.49 8.17 21.62
CA ILE A 685 -0.96 8.04 21.70
C ILE A 685 -1.53 8.34 20.32
N GLU A 686 -2.43 7.48 19.86
CA GLU A 686 -3.07 7.59 18.56
C GLU A 686 -4.58 7.41 18.71
N MET A 687 -5.34 8.19 17.97
CA MET A 687 -6.79 8.06 17.84
C MET A 687 -7.14 7.91 16.38
N ARG A 688 -8.04 6.98 16.06
CA ARG A 688 -8.54 6.79 14.72
C ARG A 688 -10.02 6.42 14.70
N HIS A 689 -10.75 7.07 13.82
CA HIS A 689 -12.15 6.74 13.53
C HIS A 689 -12.35 6.63 12.03
N THR A 690 -12.97 5.54 11.58
CA THR A 690 -13.23 5.30 10.15
C THR A 690 -14.66 4.82 9.96
N ASP A 691 -15.41 5.44 9.06
CA ASP A 691 -16.70 4.93 8.60
C ASP A 691 -16.73 4.84 7.06
N GLU A 692 -16.66 3.62 6.54
CA GLU A 692 -16.64 3.31 5.10
C GLU A 692 -17.88 2.55 4.62
N ARG A 693 -18.92 2.42 5.44
CA ARG A 693 -20.08 1.56 5.19
C ARG A 693 -21.09 2.15 4.23
N SER A 694 -21.20 3.46 4.20
CA SER A 694 -22.16 4.12 3.33
C SER A 694 -21.63 4.25 1.91
N ARG A 695 -22.46 4.00 0.90
CA ARG A 695 -22.15 4.32 -0.50
C ARG A 695 -22.00 5.81 -0.73
N ARG A 696 -22.63 6.64 0.12
CA ARG A 696 -22.72 8.09 -0.03
C ARG A 696 -21.69 8.84 0.76
N HIS A 697 -21.33 8.30 1.91
CA HIS A 697 -20.47 8.99 2.87
C HIS A 697 -19.42 8.05 3.43
N HIS A 698 -18.14 8.43 3.31
CA HIS A 698 -17.01 7.79 3.95
C HIS A 698 -16.22 8.86 4.66
N HIS A 699 -15.76 8.57 5.87
CA HIS A 699 -14.81 9.45 6.53
C HIS A 699 -13.79 8.65 7.33
N LEU A 700 -12.62 9.24 7.46
CA LEU A 700 -11.54 8.81 8.34
C LEU A 700 -11.09 10.06 9.08
N ILE A 701 -10.96 9.95 10.40
CA ILE A 701 -10.39 11.00 11.26
C ILE A 701 -9.32 10.32 12.08
N ASP A 702 -8.13 10.90 12.11
CA ASP A 702 -7.02 10.42 12.92
C ASP A 702 -6.33 11.58 13.63
N ALA A 703 -5.75 11.28 14.78
CA ALA A 703 -4.87 12.15 15.52
C ALA A 703 -3.82 11.31 16.23
N GLY A 704 -2.60 11.80 16.28
CA GLY A 704 -1.49 11.11 16.91
C GLY A 704 -0.52 12.08 17.56
N PHE A 705 0.01 11.68 18.68
CA PHE A 705 1.11 12.37 19.36
C PHE A 705 2.18 11.34 19.71
N SER A 706 3.44 11.66 19.41
CA SER A 706 4.59 10.87 19.81
C SER A 706 5.65 11.74 20.47
N TYR A 707 6.28 11.19 21.48
CA TYR A 707 7.37 11.81 22.25
C TYR A 707 8.54 10.83 22.31
N ASN A 708 9.75 11.31 22.06
CA ASN A 708 10.96 10.52 22.04
C ASN A 708 11.83 10.84 23.29
N PRO A 709 11.75 10.02 24.36
CA PRO A 709 12.60 10.18 25.53
C PRO A 709 14.08 9.99 25.22
N ILE A 710 14.38 9.08 24.29
CA ILE A 710 15.74 8.77 23.84
C ILE A 710 15.71 8.66 22.31
N GLN A 711 16.53 9.45 21.67
CA GLN A 711 16.71 9.44 20.21
C GLN A 711 18.18 9.72 19.89
N VAL A 712 18.69 9.07 18.83
CA VAL A 712 19.98 9.43 18.23
C VAL A 712 19.74 10.44 17.11
N SER A 713 20.45 11.53 17.17
CA SER A 713 20.49 12.60 16.17
C SER A 713 21.91 12.78 15.64
N GLN A 714 22.08 13.44 14.50
CA GLN A 714 23.39 13.78 13.98
C GLN A 714 23.81 15.16 14.49
N SER A 715 24.98 15.24 15.12
CA SER A 715 25.66 16.51 15.35
C SER A 715 26.40 16.90 14.07
N VAL A 716 26.31 18.16 13.68
CA VAL A 716 27.00 18.71 12.52
C VAL A 716 27.86 19.88 12.98
N SER A 717 29.15 19.88 12.64
CA SER A 717 30.04 21.03 12.74
C SER A 717 30.55 21.36 11.35
N PHE A 718 30.82 22.66 11.15
CA PHE A 718 31.38 23.19 9.92
C PHE A 718 32.58 24.03 10.20
N ASN A 719 33.67 23.79 9.49
CA ASN A 719 34.86 24.62 9.53
C ASN A 719 34.89 25.58 8.32
N PRO A 720 34.64 26.88 8.51
CA PRO A 720 34.53 27.83 7.40
C PRO A 720 35.84 28.05 6.63
N THR A 721 36.99 27.83 7.26
CA THR A 721 38.32 28.01 6.63
C THR A 721 38.65 26.87 5.68
N SER A 722 38.39 25.60 6.10
CA SER A 722 38.65 24.41 5.29
C SER A 722 37.48 23.98 4.44
N GLY A 723 36.26 24.43 4.75
CA GLY A 723 34.99 23.98 4.13
C GLY A 723 34.55 22.58 4.55
N VAL A 724 35.18 22.00 5.59
CA VAL A 724 34.92 20.62 6.03
C VAL A 724 33.70 20.54 6.96
N TYR A 725 32.84 19.61 6.68
CA TYR A 725 31.70 19.19 7.54
C TYR A 725 32.06 17.97 8.35
N THR A 726 31.82 18.00 9.66
CA THR A 726 32.00 16.84 10.53
C THR A 726 30.65 16.41 11.08
N TYR A 727 30.33 15.15 10.90
CA TYR A 727 29.09 14.52 11.39
C TYR A 727 29.40 13.53 12.50
N ARG A 728 28.65 13.61 13.61
CA ARG A 728 28.78 12.69 14.74
C ARG A 728 27.40 12.36 15.30
N PRO A 729 27.05 11.09 15.51
CA PRO A 729 25.78 10.75 16.15
C PRO A 729 25.81 11.08 17.65
N GLU A 730 24.74 11.71 18.15
CA GLU A 730 24.60 12.16 19.56
C GLU A 730 23.22 11.78 20.10
N ASN A 731 23.12 11.60 21.45
CA ASN A 731 21.85 11.35 22.08
C ASN A 731 21.09 12.67 22.28
N VAL A 732 19.83 12.71 21.90
CA VAL A 732 18.90 13.80 22.19
C VAL A 732 17.66 13.28 22.91
N SER A 733 17.00 14.14 23.71
CA SER A 733 15.79 13.82 24.43
C SER A 733 14.80 14.96 24.32
N GLY A 734 13.53 14.66 24.11
CA GLY A 734 12.48 15.65 24.11
C GLY A 734 11.92 16.03 22.76
N SER A 735 12.33 15.40 21.63
CA SER A 735 11.69 15.62 20.35
C SER A 735 10.27 15.02 20.35
N TYR A 736 9.33 15.73 19.73
CA TYR A 736 7.94 15.26 19.65
C TYR A 736 7.28 15.63 18.32
N TYR A 737 6.24 14.87 18.01
CA TYR A 737 5.48 15.01 16.78
C TYR A 737 4.00 14.88 17.08
N PHE A 738 3.21 15.81 16.58
CA PHE A 738 1.75 15.76 16.58
C PHE A 738 1.24 15.73 15.15
N SER A 739 0.25 14.89 14.88
CA SER A 739 -0.44 14.84 13.59
C SER A 739 -1.94 14.71 13.79
N THR A 740 -2.70 15.33 12.91
CA THR A 740 -4.13 15.09 12.79
C THR A 740 -4.54 15.11 11.33
N GLY A 741 -5.47 14.24 10.98
CA GLY A 741 -5.96 14.09 9.62
C GLY A 741 -7.47 13.88 9.58
N ALA A 742 -8.07 14.33 8.50
CA ALA A 742 -9.46 14.06 8.17
C ALA A 742 -9.58 13.77 6.67
N LYS A 743 -10.17 12.63 6.32
CA LYS A 743 -10.56 12.33 4.95
C LYS A 743 -12.06 12.18 4.88
N VAL A 744 -12.69 12.88 3.95
CA VAL A 744 -14.13 12.82 3.73
C VAL A 744 -14.40 12.56 2.25
N LEU A 745 -15.20 11.54 1.97
CA LEU A 745 -15.73 11.28 0.64
C LEU A 745 -17.25 11.32 0.72
N GLN A 746 -17.85 12.21 -0.06
CA GLN A 746 -19.29 12.40 -0.13
C GLN A 746 -19.78 12.22 -1.56
N ARG A 747 -20.82 11.36 -1.75
CA ARG A 747 -21.49 11.18 -3.04
C ARG A 747 -22.96 11.60 -2.93
N PHE A 748 -23.45 12.33 -3.90
CA PHE A 748 -24.82 12.84 -3.89
C PHE A 748 -25.40 13.00 -5.30
N GLY A 749 -26.67 13.41 -5.38
CA GLY A 749 -27.40 13.55 -6.62
C GLY A 749 -28.03 12.24 -7.11
N LYS A 750 -28.86 12.35 -8.16
CA LYS A 750 -29.52 11.20 -8.80
C LYS A 750 -28.45 10.28 -9.39
N ASN A 751 -28.48 8.99 -9.01
CA ASN A 751 -27.49 7.97 -9.39
C ASN A 751 -26.06 8.27 -8.88
N LEU A 752 -25.91 9.05 -7.80
CA LEU A 752 -24.60 9.39 -7.18
C LEU A 752 -23.62 10.04 -8.18
N CYS A 753 -24.15 10.90 -9.07
CA CYS A 753 -23.36 11.52 -10.14
C CYS A 753 -22.36 12.57 -9.64
N TRP A 754 -22.48 13.06 -8.42
CA TRP A 754 -21.55 13.97 -7.80
C TRP A 754 -20.69 13.25 -6.75
N THR A 755 -19.40 13.53 -6.77
CA THR A 755 -18.44 13.04 -5.76
C THR A 755 -17.63 14.22 -5.27
N VAL A 756 -17.54 14.39 -3.96
CA VAL A 756 -16.59 15.27 -3.27
C VAL A 756 -15.67 14.39 -2.46
N ASP A 757 -14.37 14.57 -2.63
CA ASP A 757 -13.32 13.88 -1.86
C ASP A 757 -12.35 14.96 -1.36
N ASN A 758 -12.13 15.00 -0.05
CA ASN A 758 -11.23 15.94 0.59
C ASN A 758 -10.35 15.21 1.60
N LEU A 759 -9.07 15.58 1.65
CA LEU A 759 -8.06 15.11 2.58
C LEU A 759 -7.40 16.31 3.25
N PHE A 760 -7.63 16.46 4.53
CA PHE A 760 -6.99 17.44 5.37
C PHE A 760 -5.95 16.77 6.28
N ASN A 761 -4.74 17.33 6.40
CA ASN A 761 -3.70 16.91 7.33
C ASN A 761 -3.04 18.13 7.95
N CYS A 762 -2.79 18.06 9.24
CA CYS A 762 -2.06 19.06 9.99
C CYS A 762 -1.00 18.36 10.86
N ASN A 763 0.23 18.80 10.75
CA ASN A 763 1.36 18.20 11.45
C ASN A 763 2.19 19.27 12.12
N PHE A 764 2.58 18.99 13.36
CA PHE A 764 3.55 19.79 14.10
C PHE A 764 4.72 18.90 14.53
N ARG A 765 5.93 19.32 14.26
CA ARG A 765 7.16 18.61 14.64
C ARG A 765 8.08 19.55 15.41
N HIS A 766 8.46 19.14 16.61
CA HIS A 766 9.56 19.71 17.37
C HIS A 766 10.78 18.80 17.20
N SER A 767 11.72 19.23 16.35
CA SER A 767 12.96 18.49 16.06
C SER A 767 14.09 19.04 16.92
N LEU A 768 14.89 18.14 17.46
CA LEU A 768 16.09 18.48 18.24
C LEU A 768 17.29 17.82 17.58
N ASP A 769 18.34 18.61 17.38
CA ASP A 769 19.63 18.15 16.85
C ASP A 769 20.77 18.83 17.59
N HIS A 770 21.95 18.21 17.57
CA HIS A 770 23.16 18.82 18.12
C HIS A 770 23.83 19.68 17.07
N THR A 771 24.29 20.84 17.46
CA THR A 771 25.10 21.76 16.64
C THR A 771 26.36 22.12 17.39
N LEU A 772 27.51 21.99 16.75
CA LEU A 772 28.80 22.45 17.28
C LEU A 772 29.18 23.75 16.57
N LEU A 773 29.23 24.85 17.33
CA LEU A 773 29.63 26.15 16.81
C LEU A 773 31.14 26.22 16.68
N ALA A 774 31.66 27.02 15.71
CA ALA A 774 33.09 27.17 15.50
C ALA A 774 33.81 27.79 16.73
N GLY A 775 34.82 27.08 17.23
CA GLY A 775 35.58 27.48 18.41
C GLY A 775 35.06 26.94 19.72
N GLU A 776 33.92 26.21 19.73
CA GLU A 776 33.40 25.53 20.91
C GLU A 776 33.87 24.07 20.94
N THR A 777 34.01 23.54 22.16
CA THR A 777 34.36 22.13 22.40
C THR A 777 33.16 21.25 22.69
N GLU A 778 32.05 21.87 23.07
CA GLU A 778 30.80 21.17 23.40
C GLU A 778 29.70 21.51 22.39
N SER A 779 28.93 20.51 22.01
CA SER A 779 27.78 20.69 21.13
C SER A 779 26.55 21.15 21.89
N HIS A 780 25.79 22.07 21.32
CA HIS A 780 24.53 22.56 21.86
C HIS A 780 23.34 21.91 21.16
N VAL A 781 22.27 21.65 21.94
CA VAL A 781 21.01 21.18 21.36
C VAL A 781 20.27 22.36 20.74
N SER A 782 20.07 22.31 19.45
CA SER A 782 19.22 23.24 18.71
C SER A 782 17.83 22.66 18.47
N ALA A 783 16.82 23.52 18.40
CA ALA A 783 15.45 23.12 18.18
C ALA A 783 14.86 23.85 16.98
N VAL A 784 14.12 23.10 16.14
CA VAL A 784 13.30 23.65 15.05
C VAL A 784 11.87 23.14 15.19
N ASN A 785 10.94 24.07 15.17
CA ASN A 785 9.52 23.83 15.12
C ASN A 785 9.04 23.91 13.67
N THR A 786 8.43 22.84 13.17
CA THR A 786 7.84 22.81 11.82
C THR A 786 6.36 22.53 11.91
N PHE A 787 5.56 23.44 11.39
CA PHE A 787 4.12 23.31 11.26
C PHE A 787 3.77 23.14 9.78
N THR A 788 3.00 22.09 9.44
CA THR A 788 2.57 21.84 8.07
C THR A 788 1.06 21.63 8.03
N VAL A 789 0.38 22.36 7.18
CA VAL A 789 -1.02 22.15 6.86
C VAL A 789 -1.14 21.73 5.38
N HIS A 790 -1.85 20.68 5.14
CA HIS A 790 -2.16 20.19 3.80
C HIS A 790 -3.65 19.95 3.70
N ASP A 791 -4.30 20.60 2.75
CA ASP A 791 -5.71 20.40 2.40
C ASP A 791 -5.81 20.19 0.90
N GLY A 792 -6.35 19.03 0.49
CA GLY A 792 -6.44 18.68 -0.91
C GLY A 792 -7.68 17.86 -1.20
N GLY A 793 -8.31 18.14 -2.38
CA GLY A 793 -9.50 17.42 -2.74
C GLY A 793 -9.95 17.65 -4.15
N TYR A 794 -11.11 17.05 -4.47
CA TYR A 794 -11.76 17.26 -5.76
C TYR A 794 -13.28 17.20 -5.65
N ILE A 795 -13.93 17.89 -6.60
CA ILE A 795 -15.34 17.76 -6.90
C ILE A 795 -15.46 17.18 -8.30
N GLN A 796 -16.19 16.08 -8.44
CA GLN A 796 -16.38 15.37 -9.71
C GLN A 796 -17.85 15.21 -10.03
N TYR A 797 -18.21 15.49 -11.27
CA TYR A 797 -19.49 15.16 -11.87
C TYR A 797 -19.31 14.07 -12.93
N GLU A 798 -20.06 12.97 -12.81
CA GLU A 798 -20.03 11.88 -13.77
C GLU A 798 -21.46 11.44 -14.14
N LYS A 799 -21.81 11.56 -15.42
CA LYS A 799 -23.11 11.11 -15.92
C LYS A 799 -23.03 10.79 -17.42
N GLY A 800 -23.46 9.60 -17.80
CA GLY A 800 -23.39 9.15 -19.18
C GLY A 800 -21.95 9.14 -19.70
N GLY A 801 -21.69 9.81 -20.83
CA GLY A 801 -20.35 9.93 -21.42
C GLY A 801 -19.52 11.10 -20.88
N LEU A 802 -20.07 11.93 -19.98
CA LEU A 802 -19.43 13.13 -19.44
C LEU A 802 -18.84 12.85 -18.05
N ASN A 803 -17.56 13.18 -17.87
CA ASN A 803 -16.87 13.23 -16.57
C ASN A 803 -16.14 14.57 -16.49
N VAL A 804 -16.43 15.36 -15.46
CA VAL A 804 -15.74 16.63 -15.18
C VAL A 804 -15.28 16.63 -13.75
N ARG A 805 -14.04 17.03 -13.50
CA ARG A 805 -13.43 17.07 -12.17
C ARG A 805 -12.69 18.39 -11.97
N ALA A 806 -13.02 19.09 -10.90
CA ALA A 806 -12.26 20.22 -10.39
C ALA A 806 -11.43 19.74 -9.17
N THR A 807 -10.16 20.10 -9.14
CA THR A 807 -9.21 19.74 -8.07
C THR A 807 -8.63 20.98 -7.43
N ALA A 808 -8.39 20.94 -6.12
CA ALA A 808 -7.63 21.94 -5.40
C ALA A 808 -6.76 21.23 -4.33
N ASP A 809 -5.54 21.75 -4.13
CA ASP A 809 -4.57 21.20 -3.16
C ASP A 809 -3.72 22.37 -2.66
N VAL A 810 -3.64 22.53 -1.34
CA VAL A 810 -2.84 23.58 -0.69
C VAL A 810 -1.98 22.94 0.38
N ARG A 811 -0.68 23.22 0.33
CA ARG A 811 0.27 22.79 1.35
C ARG A 811 1.06 24.01 1.84
N TRP A 812 0.79 24.38 3.08
CA TRP A 812 1.52 25.43 3.78
C TRP A 812 2.48 24.84 4.80
N ARG A 813 3.71 25.37 4.83
CA ARG A 813 4.76 24.97 5.76
C ARG A 813 5.35 26.22 6.42
N HIS A 814 5.40 26.18 7.73
CA HIS A 814 6.06 27.18 8.54
C HIS A 814 7.11 26.50 9.42
N SER A 815 8.36 26.95 9.34
CA SER A 815 9.45 26.43 10.18
C SER A 815 10.18 27.57 10.83
N GLU A 816 10.35 27.51 12.15
CA GLU A 816 11.10 28.45 12.95
C GLU A 816 12.13 27.73 13.82
N GLY A 817 13.32 28.28 13.91
CA GLY A 817 14.42 27.76 14.75
C GLY A 817 14.81 28.72 15.84
N LYS A 818 15.38 28.18 16.93
CA LYS A 818 15.90 28.99 18.05
C LYS A 818 17.32 29.50 17.84
N MET A 819 17.99 29.02 16.79
CA MET A 819 19.34 29.51 16.48
C MET A 819 19.29 30.92 15.91
N ARG A 820 20.35 31.72 16.23
CA ARG A 820 20.45 33.14 15.85
C ARG A 820 20.35 33.36 14.33
N ASP A 821 20.86 32.43 13.55
CA ASP A 821 20.95 32.55 12.09
C ASP A 821 19.91 31.70 11.34
N PHE A 822 18.90 31.18 12.05
CA PHE A 822 17.83 30.45 11.42
C PHE A 822 16.85 31.40 10.72
N GLU A 823 16.82 31.34 9.39
CA GLU A 823 15.84 32.08 8.61
C GLU A 823 14.48 31.34 8.65
N THR A 824 13.47 32.00 9.19
CA THR A 824 12.11 31.46 9.26
C THR A 824 11.58 31.16 7.87
N LEU A 825 11.19 29.90 7.63
CA LEU A 825 10.55 29.49 6.41
C LEU A 825 9.04 29.69 6.49
N ASN A 826 8.44 30.21 5.42
CA ASN A 826 7.01 30.32 5.26
C ASN A 826 6.64 30.04 3.80
N ALA A 827 6.59 28.75 3.43
CA ALA A 827 6.38 28.30 2.06
C ALA A 827 4.97 27.73 1.84
N THR A 828 4.38 28.08 0.71
CA THR A 828 3.06 27.60 0.29
C THR A 828 3.12 27.05 -1.12
N ASP A 829 2.72 25.80 -1.28
CA ASP A 829 2.41 25.17 -2.57
C ASP A 829 0.89 25.12 -2.71
N PHE A 830 0.33 25.65 -3.79
CA PHE A 830 -1.10 25.55 -4.07
C PHE A 830 -1.33 25.17 -5.53
N ASN A 831 -2.13 24.13 -5.72
CA ASN A 831 -2.39 23.55 -7.02
C ASN A 831 -3.90 23.51 -7.22
N TYR A 832 -4.37 23.92 -8.40
CA TYR A 832 -5.79 23.81 -8.74
C TYR A 832 -5.95 23.53 -10.23
N GLY A 833 -7.05 22.86 -10.59
CA GLY A 833 -7.23 22.51 -11.98
C GLY A 833 -8.61 21.95 -12.31
N LEU A 834 -8.85 21.87 -13.59
CA LEU A 834 -10.06 21.32 -14.17
C LEU A 834 -9.67 20.22 -15.16
N SER A 835 -10.31 19.06 -15.06
CA SER A 835 -10.20 17.99 -16.05
C SER A 835 -11.58 17.59 -16.55
N GLY A 836 -11.66 17.29 -17.84
CA GLY A 836 -12.90 16.88 -18.49
C GLY A 836 -12.68 15.73 -19.46
N ARG A 837 -13.62 14.80 -19.50
CA ARG A 837 -13.71 13.76 -20.51
C ARG A 837 -15.14 13.66 -21.02
N TYR A 838 -15.29 13.63 -22.33
CA TYR A 838 -16.59 13.44 -22.97
C TYR A 838 -16.51 12.44 -24.12
N THR A 839 -17.36 11.42 -24.06
CA THR A 839 -17.48 10.40 -25.11
C THR A 839 -18.79 10.63 -25.88
N LEU A 840 -18.67 10.88 -27.18
CA LEU A 840 -19.80 11.07 -28.07
C LEU A 840 -20.63 9.78 -28.19
N PRO A 841 -21.95 9.80 -27.92
CA PRO A 841 -22.75 8.57 -27.85
C PRO A 841 -22.79 7.78 -29.18
N ARG A 842 -22.79 8.46 -30.33
CA ARG A 842 -22.89 7.83 -31.67
C ARG A 842 -21.52 7.44 -32.24
N LEU A 843 -20.60 8.38 -32.29
CA LEU A 843 -19.27 8.20 -32.90
C LEU A 843 -18.28 7.46 -31.98
N LYS A 844 -18.58 7.40 -30.69
CA LYS A 844 -17.68 6.88 -29.65
C LYS A 844 -16.33 7.59 -29.56
N THR A 845 -16.20 8.73 -30.21
CA THR A 845 -15.04 9.61 -30.07
C THR A 845 -14.98 10.12 -28.63
N THR A 846 -13.82 9.99 -28.01
CA THR A 846 -13.59 10.47 -26.64
C THR A 846 -12.61 11.62 -26.68
N PHE A 847 -13.04 12.77 -26.15
CA PHE A 847 -12.21 13.94 -25.90
C PHE A 847 -11.85 13.97 -24.43
N SER A 848 -10.59 14.26 -24.10
CA SER A 848 -10.18 14.57 -22.74
C SER A 848 -9.23 15.74 -22.73
N ALA A 849 -9.38 16.60 -21.73
CA ALA A 849 -8.48 17.72 -21.47
C ALA A 849 -8.31 17.89 -19.96
N GLU A 850 -7.13 18.30 -19.55
CA GLU A 850 -6.78 18.62 -18.18
C GLU A 850 -5.89 19.87 -18.16
N GLY A 851 -6.34 20.91 -17.49
CA GLY A 851 -5.57 22.11 -17.19
C GLY A 851 -5.34 22.21 -15.69
N LYS A 852 -4.09 22.34 -15.27
CA LYS A 852 -3.71 22.41 -13.86
C LYS A 852 -2.64 23.45 -13.62
N MET A 853 -2.91 24.35 -12.68
CA MET A 853 -1.96 25.34 -12.20
C MET A 853 -1.21 24.79 -10.97
N PHE A 854 0.09 24.94 -10.96
CA PHE A 854 0.98 24.66 -9.85
C PHE A 854 1.69 25.94 -9.46
N SER A 855 1.39 26.44 -8.28
CA SER A 855 1.95 27.69 -7.78
C SER A 855 2.75 27.43 -6.51
N ARG A 856 3.92 28.03 -6.43
CA ARG A 856 4.85 27.89 -5.30
C ARG A 856 5.30 29.26 -4.84
N ARG A 857 5.27 29.50 -3.52
CA ARG A 857 5.63 30.77 -2.90
C ARG A 857 6.41 30.54 -1.61
N GLY A 858 7.26 31.51 -1.27
CA GLY A 858 7.98 31.54 -0.01
C GLY A 858 9.22 30.66 0.04
N TYR A 859 9.74 30.21 -1.12
CA TYR A 859 10.99 29.47 -1.20
C TYR A 859 12.18 30.46 -1.25
N GLY A 860 13.31 30.10 -0.64
CA GLY A 860 14.49 30.92 -0.60
C GLY A 860 15.16 31.16 -1.97
N SER A 861 15.01 30.24 -2.91
CA SER A 861 15.43 30.41 -4.30
C SER A 861 14.29 30.98 -5.15
N THR A 862 14.55 32.06 -5.88
CA THR A 862 13.57 32.68 -6.79
C THR A 862 13.11 31.71 -7.89
N GLY A 863 14.00 30.82 -8.36
CA GLY A 863 13.68 29.82 -9.38
C GLY A 863 12.70 28.72 -8.91
N LEU A 864 12.45 28.63 -7.59
CA LEU A 864 11.48 27.71 -7.02
C LEU A 864 10.10 28.34 -6.78
N ASN A 865 10.00 29.68 -6.85
CA ASN A 865 8.73 30.42 -6.76
C ASN A 865 8.12 30.52 -8.14
N THR A 866 7.43 29.47 -8.59
CA THR A 866 6.93 29.32 -9.96
C THR A 866 5.41 29.30 -10.04
N ASP A 867 4.89 29.58 -11.23
CA ASP A 867 3.50 29.37 -11.64
C ASP A 867 3.51 28.54 -12.92
N ASP A 868 3.26 27.25 -12.80
CA ASP A 868 3.31 26.32 -13.92
C ASP A 868 1.87 25.93 -14.30
N PHE A 869 1.39 26.37 -15.47
CA PHE A 869 0.10 25.95 -16.00
C PHE A 869 0.29 24.80 -16.98
N VAL A 870 0.07 23.58 -16.52
CA VAL A 870 0.21 22.35 -17.31
C VAL A 870 -1.12 22.05 -18.00
N LEU A 871 -1.11 22.02 -19.33
CA LEU A 871 -2.28 21.69 -20.17
C LEU A 871 -2.01 20.40 -20.93
N ASN A 872 -2.87 19.39 -20.71
CA ASN A 872 -2.85 18.09 -21.40
C ASN A 872 -4.16 17.91 -22.16
N ALA A 873 -4.11 17.30 -23.35
CA ALA A 873 -5.31 16.99 -24.13
C ALA A 873 -5.16 15.66 -24.88
N SER A 874 -6.27 14.97 -25.13
CA SER A 874 -6.27 13.82 -26.01
C SER A 874 -7.60 13.62 -26.72
N ILE A 875 -7.53 13.04 -27.92
CA ILE A 875 -8.67 12.64 -28.75
C ILE A 875 -8.47 11.18 -29.12
N SER A 876 -9.47 10.35 -28.86
CA SER A 876 -9.44 8.91 -29.16
C SER A 876 -10.64 8.53 -30.01
N GLN A 877 -10.41 7.86 -31.15
CA GLN A 877 -11.41 7.41 -32.11
C GLN A 877 -11.31 5.91 -32.34
N PRO A 878 -12.33 5.11 -32.01
CA PRO A 878 -12.39 3.72 -32.40
C PRO A 878 -12.84 3.55 -33.86
N PHE A 879 -12.19 2.61 -34.58
CA PHE A 879 -12.47 2.18 -35.93
C PHE A 879 -12.66 0.67 -36.00
N LEU A 880 -13.11 0.15 -37.12
CA LEU A 880 -13.24 -1.31 -37.38
C LEU A 880 -14.01 -2.04 -36.27
N LYS A 881 -15.11 -1.44 -35.78
CA LYS A 881 -15.92 -1.98 -34.68
C LYS A 881 -15.09 -2.13 -33.38
N GLY A 882 -14.23 -1.15 -33.11
CA GLY A 882 -13.37 -1.11 -31.92
C GLY A 882 -12.11 -1.95 -31.98
N LYS A 883 -11.84 -2.63 -33.11
CA LYS A 883 -10.58 -3.39 -33.26
C LYS A 883 -9.37 -2.49 -33.45
N LEU A 884 -9.54 -1.32 -34.00
CA LEU A 884 -8.49 -0.30 -34.17
C LEU A 884 -8.91 0.95 -33.43
N VAL A 885 -8.03 1.49 -32.61
CA VAL A 885 -8.22 2.78 -31.95
C VAL A 885 -7.08 3.71 -32.35
N ALA A 886 -7.40 4.87 -32.93
CA ALA A 886 -6.44 5.95 -33.12
C ALA A 886 -6.59 6.96 -31.99
N ARG A 887 -5.48 7.39 -31.39
CA ARG A 887 -5.45 8.41 -30.33
C ARG A 887 -4.39 9.44 -30.65
N LEU A 888 -4.75 10.70 -30.54
CA LEU A 888 -3.82 11.83 -30.50
C LEU A 888 -3.73 12.32 -29.06
N GLU A 889 -2.51 12.49 -28.57
CA GLU A 889 -2.21 12.93 -27.21
C GLU A 889 -1.25 14.11 -27.25
N ALA A 890 -1.53 15.13 -26.45
CA ALA A 890 -0.69 16.29 -26.24
C ALA A 890 -0.41 16.44 -24.76
N PHE A 891 0.86 16.47 -24.39
CA PHE A 891 1.32 16.58 -23.02
C PHE A 891 2.06 17.91 -22.82
N ASP A 892 1.74 18.62 -21.73
CA ASP A 892 2.31 19.91 -21.36
C ASP A 892 2.40 20.89 -22.55
N ILE A 893 1.23 21.15 -23.18
CA ILE A 893 1.11 21.94 -24.42
C ILE A 893 1.78 23.31 -24.32
N LEU A 894 1.80 23.88 -23.11
CA LEU A 894 2.35 25.20 -22.84
C LEU A 894 3.82 25.17 -22.40
N HIS A 895 4.42 23.98 -22.26
CA HIS A 895 5.82 23.80 -21.86
C HIS A 895 6.17 24.51 -20.54
N GLN A 896 5.32 24.36 -19.52
CA GLN A 896 5.50 25.05 -18.23
C GLN A 896 5.75 24.09 -17.07
N LEU A 897 5.86 22.78 -17.32
CA LEU A 897 6.02 21.79 -16.26
C LEU A 897 7.40 21.88 -15.61
N SER A 898 7.45 22.05 -14.30
CA SER A 898 8.66 21.94 -13.49
C SER A 898 8.47 20.96 -12.32
N SER A 899 9.56 20.44 -11.75
CA SER A 899 9.51 19.54 -10.61
C SER A 899 10.44 20.02 -9.50
N THR A 900 9.90 20.19 -8.28
CA THR A 900 10.64 20.67 -7.13
C THR A 900 10.39 19.81 -5.89
N GLN A 901 11.39 19.69 -5.02
CA GLN A 901 11.29 19.06 -3.70
C GLN A 901 11.87 19.99 -2.64
N TYR A 902 11.33 19.90 -1.43
CA TYR A 902 11.75 20.70 -0.30
C TYR A 902 11.80 19.86 0.98
N GLU A 903 12.90 20.00 1.74
CA GLU A 903 13.11 19.36 3.02
C GLU A 903 13.66 20.38 4.03
N VAL A 904 13.20 20.30 5.28
CA VAL A 904 13.69 21.12 6.40
C VAL A 904 13.74 20.32 7.69
N ASN A 905 14.81 20.51 8.45
CA ASN A 905 14.97 19.97 9.80
C ASN A 905 15.78 20.95 10.67
N ALA A 906 16.17 20.58 11.89
CA ALA A 906 16.93 21.42 12.80
C ALA A 906 18.34 21.78 12.28
N GLN A 907 18.88 20.98 11.37
CA GLN A 907 20.25 21.17 10.85
C GLN A 907 20.29 22.05 9.60
N GLY A 908 19.19 22.13 8.83
CA GLY A 908 19.19 22.87 7.60
C GLY A 908 17.94 22.73 6.77
N ARG A 909 17.99 23.33 5.58
CA ARG A 909 16.96 23.21 4.55
C ARG A 909 17.58 22.86 3.20
N ILE A 910 16.85 22.05 2.42
CA ILE A 910 17.25 21.62 1.08
C ILE A 910 16.10 21.91 0.13
N GLU A 911 16.40 22.66 -0.92
CA GLU A 911 15.52 22.93 -2.04
C GLU A 911 16.11 22.28 -3.29
N THR A 912 15.33 21.47 -4.00
CA THR A 912 15.81 20.76 -5.19
C THR A 912 14.86 20.98 -6.35
N TRP A 913 15.41 21.34 -7.49
CA TRP A 913 14.74 21.43 -8.77
C TRP A 913 15.24 20.30 -9.68
N TYR A 914 14.33 19.68 -10.43
CA TYR A 914 14.63 18.60 -11.38
C TYR A 914 14.10 18.96 -12.76
N ARG A 915 14.83 18.55 -13.81
CA ARG A 915 14.34 18.59 -15.17
C ARG A 915 13.26 17.53 -15.35
N SER A 916 12.05 17.95 -15.72
CA SER A 916 10.91 17.10 -16.01
C SER A 916 10.89 16.65 -17.48
N LEU A 917 10.01 15.71 -17.80
CA LEU A 917 9.70 15.31 -19.16
C LEU A 917 9.25 16.53 -19.99
N PRO A 918 9.86 16.83 -21.16
CA PRO A 918 9.44 17.95 -21.98
C PRO A 918 8.06 17.73 -22.61
N HIS A 919 7.45 18.81 -23.11
CA HIS A 919 6.19 18.74 -23.84
C HIS A 919 6.33 17.88 -25.10
N TYR A 920 5.26 17.17 -25.46
CA TYR A 920 5.21 16.39 -26.68
C TYR A 920 3.79 16.24 -27.22
N PHE A 921 3.71 15.94 -28.52
CA PHE A 921 2.49 15.47 -29.20
C PHE A 921 2.76 14.06 -29.72
N MET A 922 1.82 13.14 -29.49
CA MET A 922 1.96 11.76 -29.94
C MET A 922 0.71 11.27 -30.66
N ALA A 923 0.91 10.47 -31.71
CA ALA A 923 -0.13 9.71 -32.39
C ALA A 923 0.02 8.23 -32.05
N HIS A 924 -1.04 7.62 -31.56
CA HIS A 924 -1.12 6.22 -31.14
C HIS A 924 -2.04 5.43 -32.06
N LEU A 925 -1.63 4.22 -32.40
CA LEU A 925 -2.46 3.22 -33.04
C LEU A 925 -2.51 1.99 -32.14
N ILE A 926 -3.70 1.62 -31.70
CA ILE A 926 -3.96 0.48 -30.83
C ILE A 926 -4.78 -0.54 -31.61
N TYR A 927 -4.29 -1.77 -31.73
CA TYR A 927 -4.99 -2.83 -32.43
C TYR A 927 -5.26 -4.02 -31.50
N HIS A 928 -6.53 -4.45 -31.47
CA HIS A 928 -7.02 -5.57 -30.66
C HIS A 928 -7.18 -6.83 -31.53
N PHE A 929 -6.33 -7.83 -31.28
CA PHE A 929 -6.39 -9.13 -31.94
C PHE A 929 -7.23 -10.08 -31.10
N ASN A 930 -8.36 -10.51 -31.64
CA ASN A 930 -9.20 -11.50 -31.01
C ASN A 930 -9.48 -12.60 -32.02
N LYS A 931 -8.96 -13.79 -31.85
CA LYS A 931 -9.24 -14.94 -32.71
C LYS A 931 -10.25 -15.84 -32.03
N ASN A 932 -11.40 -16.01 -32.66
CA ASN A 932 -12.32 -17.09 -32.31
C ASN A 932 -11.66 -18.42 -32.65
N PRO A 933 -11.57 -19.38 -31.71
CA PRO A 933 -11.30 -20.76 -32.13
C PRO A 933 -12.38 -21.14 -33.14
N LYS A 934 -11.99 -21.72 -34.27
CA LYS A 934 -12.94 -22.26 -35.24
C LYS A 934 -13.84 -23.24 -34.49
N LYS A 935 -15.17 -23.10 -34.62
CA LYS A 935 -16.10 -24.17 -34.24
C LYS A 935 -15.54 -25.46 -34.77
N GLY A 936 -15.15 -26.39 -33.91
CA GLY A 936 -14.87 -27.74 -34.31
C GLY A 936 -16.09 -28.27 -35.07
N LYS A 937 -15.86 -28.75 -36.29
CA LYS A 937 -16.86 -29.46 -37.06
C LYS A 937 -17.35 -30.68 -36.33
#